data_06f2e7c052ef939166ac551ca01e1442
#
_entry.id   06f2e7c052ef939166ac551ca01e1442
#
_cell.length_a   1.000
_cell.length_b   1.000
_cell.length_c   1.000
_cell.angle_alpha   90.00
_cell.angle_beta   90.00
_cell.angle_gamma   90.00
#
_symmetry.space_group_name_H-M   'P 1'
#
loop_
_entity.id
_entity.type
_entity.pdbx_description
1 polymer ?
#
loop_
_entity_poly.entity_id
_entity_poly.type
_entity_poly.pdbx_seq_one_letter_code
_entity_poly.pdbx_strand_id
1 'polypeptide(L)'
;MNNKKTHILLSGAMMVSLLPLSAFAAAEDGAEAATADVIVVTGTRRVNRTATQSAIPIDVFTSEDLTRQGTSDTNSLFQAVIPSFSVPQAAISTGSSFVRPPNLRGLPPDQTLVLVNSKRRHRSALVNVDVSALSLLSQAVDLSQIPAIAIDRVEVLRDGASAQYGSDAIAGVINISLKKGNSGFTGQARYGQYYEGDGKDYQLALNKGFALGDEGFVNISAEYAKNGATSRGTQRPGALQLSQEHPELTIPNPVQHWGKTEMEAQRLFINGAFDLGDSEVYFFGNYSHGKGRQNFNYRQPLDTANFPRTGLFAVTYYLNQLPNGNRDATGPTFNFATMFPNGFTPIFSGKIDDLAGTVGYRGKRGELTYDVSASYGQNQLRYFLDDTVNPSFGPTSPTSFYLGKLQQSETNFNADFSYPVELGLASPLNIAWGAEYRRETYEVGLGDRASWDAGPFTRQVVEQPGGATSVVISSVGSNGSTGFGPQLVGLSTRRSYAGYIDLEADITDAFTLGAAARYEHFSSFGSTTNFKGSARYELSRAIAIRGAASTGFHAPSPGQTNVDNVTLNFVAGSTTPIQTGTFSVTHPASIYFGAVPVKPEKSVNLTGGIVITPGSGINLTVDYYNIRIRDRLGLSQAFVVTAADRVALTALGVTNADELNRVQYLTNAFKTRTQGIDAVLTSVIPTDSAGTFNTSLSLNYNKTKVIDRDPVIVSNDRVANLEKILPQVRVNLTETWSSGPFSLLARVNYYDKFTVTSSTGAAQTFGYKVVADLEGTYRFTDNFSLSAGVQNLFDTYPDKDLRSIDPNTGLPGNGNQYIDSSPFGYNGGFWYVRAGVKF
;
A
#
# COMPACT_ATOMS: atom_id res chain seq x y z
N MET A 1 45.59 9.52 3.71
CA MET A 1 45.47 11.00 3.79
C MET A 1 44.23 11.32 4.56
N ASN A 2 44.38 12.00 5.69
CA ASN A 2 43.36 12.32 6.67
C ASN A 2 42.30 13.29 6.13
N ASN A 3 41.01 12.89 6.15
CA ASN A 3 39.91 13.85 6.08
C ASN A 3 39.20 13.89 7.44
N LYS A 4 39.52 14.93 8.20
CA LYS A 4 38.78 15.32 9.42
C LYS A 4 37.38 15.78 8.99
N LYS A 5 36.36 15.00 9.28
CA LYS A 5 34.98 15.48 9.29
C LYS A 5 34.74 16.25 10.59
N THR A 6 34.57 17.53 10.46
CA THR A 6 34.18 18.43 11.52
C THR A 6 32.76 18.09 11.96
N HIS A 7 32.60 17.51 13.15
CA HIS A 7 31.31 17.38 13.81
C HIS A 7 30.87 18.78 14.32
N ILE A 8 29.99 19.42 13.60
CA ILE A 8 29.23 20.55 14.13
C ILE A 8 28.10 19.94 14.97
N LEU A 9 28.34 19.95 16.28
CA LEU A 9 27.31 19.71 17.30
C LEU A 9 26.36 20.92 17.28
N LEU A 10 25.24 20.81 16.56
CA LEU A 10 24.08 21.68 16.77
C LEU A 10 23.35 21.15 18.02
N SER A 11 23.79 21.59 19.19
CA SER A 11 22.94 21.64 20.38
C SER A 11 21.93 22.77 20.19
N GLY A 12 20.93 22.51 19.34
CA GLY A 12 19.75 23.36 19.25
C GLY A 12 18.91 23.13 20.50
N ALA A 13 19.15 23.95 21.53
CA ALA A 13 18.24 24.10 22.64
C ALA A 13 16.86 24.46 22.06
N MET A 14 15.87 23.59 22.28
CA MET A 14 14.47 23.85 22.05
C MET A 14 14.05 24.94 23.08
N MET A 15 14.25 26.21 22.75
CA MET A 15 13.63 27.32 23.46
C MET A 15 12.15 27.30 23.08
N VAL A 16 11.37 26.56 23.83
CA VAL A 16 9.94 26.87 23.97
C VAL A 16 9.87 28.16 24.75
N SER A 17 9.80 29.30 24.05
CA SER A 17 9.49 30.58 24.65
C SER A 17 8.05 30.50 25.17
N LEU A 18 7.92 30.32 26.49
CA LEU A 18 6.71 30.59 27.24
C LEU A 18 6.49 32.10 27.15
N LEU A 19 5.72 32.55 26.17
CA LEU A 19 5.21 33.90 26.11
C LEU A 19 4.12 34.06 27.20
N PRO A 20 4.10 35.17 27.95
CA PRO A 20 3.11 35.37 29.00
C PRO A 20 1.70 35.49 28.42
N LEU A 21 0.77 34.77 29.02
CA LEU A 21 -0.67 34.80 28.74
C LEU A 21 -1.33 36.10 29.17
N SER A 22 -1.00 37.25 28.57
CA SER A 22 -1.75 38.47 28.82
C SER A 22 -1.66 39.38 27.61
N ALA A 23 -2.68 39.37 26.81
CA ALA A 23 -3.23 40.34 25.88
C ALA A 23 -3.67 39.73 24.54
N PHE A 24 -4.80 39.05 24.52
CA PHE A 24 -5.54 38.85 23.28
C PHE A 24 -6.99 39.28 23.52
N ALA A 25 -7.26 40.53 23.18
CA ALA A 25 -8.65 40.98 22.97
C ALA A 25 -8.80 41.29 21.48
N ALA A 26 -9.74 40.56 20.87
CA ALA A 26 -10.51 40.86 19.66
C ALA A 26 -9.79 41.49 18.46
N ALA A 27 -9.64 40.69 17.42
CA ALA A 27 -9.83 41.13 16.03
C ALA A 27 -10.71 40.06 15.35
N GLU A 28 -12.01 40.34 15.21
CA GLU A 28 -12.91 39.66 14.30
C GLU A 28 -12.67 40.28 12.91
N ASP A 29 -12.26 39.47 11.93
CA ASP A 29 -12.75 39.32 10.57
C ASP A 29 -11.68 38.67 9.69
N GLY A 30 -12.02 37.54 9.09
CA GLY A 30 -11.30 37.02 7.89
C GLY A 30 -10.26 35.94 8.09
N ALA A 31 -10.21 35.17 9.19
CA ALA A 31 -9.40 33.98 9.27
C ALA A 31 -10.17 32.79 8.65
N GLU A 32 -9.60 32.16 7.60
CA GLU A 32 -10.08 30.85 7.13
C GLU A 32 -10.17 29.89 8.32
N ALA A 33 -11.35 29.24 8.47
CA ALA A 33 -11.63 28.35 9.58
C ALA A 33 -10.51 27.28 9.72
N ALA A 34 -10.00 27.15 10.95
CA ALA A 34 -9.10 26.07 11.30
C ALA A 34 -9.76 24.73 10.93
N THR A 35 -8.99 23.72 10.47
CA THR A 35 -9.49 22.40 10.08
C THR A 35 -10.33 21.70 11.16
N ALA A 36 -10.29 22.18 12.40
CA ALA A 36 -11.10 21.74 13.53
C ALA A 36 -12.62 22.01 13.37
N ASP A 37 -13.01 23.03 12.61
CA ASP A 37 -14.40 23.43 12.39
C ASP A 37 -15.02 22.82 11.13
N VAL A 38 -14.26 21.98 10.40
CA VAL A 38 -14.76 21.30 9.22
C VAL A 38 -15.78 20.22 9.63
N ILE A 39 -16.97 20.28 9.03
CA ILE A 39 -18.01 19.27 9.22
C ILE A 39 -17.54 17.94 8.68
N VAL A 40 -17.57 16.90 9.52
CA VAL A 40 -17.21 15.52 9.17
C VAL A 40 -18.46 14.71 8.84
N VAL A 41 -18.31 13.76 7.93
CA VAL A 41 -19.36 12.80 7.56
C VAL A 41 -18.98 11.35 7.91
N THR A 42 -17.75 11.13 8.39
CA THR A 42 -17.25 9.82 8.77
C THR A 42 -17.40 9.60 10.28
N GLY A 43 -17.86 8.44 10.69
CA GLY A 43 -17.99 8.05 12.10
C GLY A 43 -19.23 8.60 12.81
N THR A 44 -20.06 9.39 12.13
CA THR A 44 -21.36 9.85 12.59
C THR A 44 -22.39 9.79 11.46
N ARG A 45 -23.65 9.65 11.79
CA ARG A 45 -24.80 9.76 10.85
C ARG A 45 -25.59 11.03 11.09
N ARG A 46 -25.12 11.89 12.00
CA ARG A 46 -25.69 13.21 12.25
C ARG A 46 -25.05 14.24 11.34
N VAL A 47 -25.85 15.21 10.91
CA VAL A 47 -25.36 16.37 10.17
C VAL A 47 -24.71 17.40 11.11
N ASN A 48 -23.78 18.20 10.59
CA ASN A 48 -23.16 19.35 11.29
C ASN A 48 -22.28 19.00 12.52
N ARG A 49 -21.64 17.81 12.54
CA ARG A 49 -20.59 17.49 13.53
C ARG A 49 -19.23 17.91 13.00
N THR A 50 -18.41 18.53 13.84
CA THR A 50 -17.00 18.80 13.54
C THR A 50 -16.09 17.71 14.10
N ALA A 51 -14.83 17.67 13.64
CA ALA A 51 -13.85 16.68 14.10
C ALA A 51 -13.62 16.75 15.63
N THR A 52 -13.62 17.94 16.22
CA THR A 52 -13.44 18.17 17.66
C THR A 52 -14.68 17.80 18.48
N GLN A 53 -15.87 17.85 17.89
CA GLN A 53 -17.14 17.45 18.51
C GLN A 53 -17.41 15.94 18.36
N SER A 54 -16.61 15.22 17.58
CA SER A 54 -16.77 13.79 17.41
C SER A 54 -16.44 13.01 18.69
N ALA A 55 -17.26 12.00 19.02
CA ALA A 55 -17.01 11.07 20.12
C ALA A 55 -15.83 10.10 19.83
N ILE A 56 -15.30 10.11 18.61
CA ILE A 56 -14.21 9.25 18.14
C ILE A 56 -13.16 10.09 17.41
N PRO A 57 -11.88 9.66 17.38
CA PRO A 57 -10.81 10.43 16.75
C PRO A 57 -10.93 10.44 15.22
N ILE A 58 -11.03 11.65 14.64
CA ILE A 58 -11.10 11.90 13.20
C ILE A 58 -10.12 13.01 12.86
N ASP A 59 -9.26 12.78 11.87
CA ASP A 59 -8.43 13.80 11.24
C ASP A 59 -9.04 14.21 9.91
N VAL A 60 -8.95 15.49 9.57
CA VAL A 60 -9.42 16.05 8.30
C VAL A 60 -8.25 16.75 7.61
N PHE A 61 -8.03 16.39 6.35
CA PHE A 61 -7.02 17.00 5.49
C PHE A 61 -7.68 17.59 4.26
N THR A 62 -7.46 18.87 4.02
CA THR A 62 -8.02 19.59 2.89
C THR A 62 -7.26 19.31 1.59
N SER A 63 -7.83 19.70 0.45
CA SER A 63 -7.15 19.66 -0.86
C SER A 63 -5.84 20.46 -0.83
N GLU A 64 -5.78 21.56 -0.10
CA GLU A 64 -4.59 22.39 0.04
C GLU A 64 -3.49 21.67 0.83
N ASP A 65 -3.82 21.02 1.95
CA ASP A 65 -2.88 20.22 2.74
C ASP A 65 -2.25 19.11 1.89
N LEU A 66 -3.02 18.50 0.99
CA LEU A 66 -2.56 17.44 0.13
C LEU A 66 -1.69 17.96 -1.03
N THR A 67 -2.08 19.05 -1.69
CA THR A 67 -1.35 19.55 -2.87
C THR A 67 0.01 20.15 -2.55
N ARG A 68 0.23 20.61 -1.30
CA ARG A 68 1.52 21.14 -0.82
C ARG A 68 2.57 20.07 -0.51
N GLN A 69 2.29 18.77 -0.77
CA GLN A 69 3.20 17.69 -0.39
C GLN A 69 4.33 17.41 -1.40
N GLY A 70 4.39 18.11 -2.52
CA GLY A 70 5.46 17.97 -3.51
C GLY A 70 5.53 16.63 -4.22
N THR A 71 4.50 15.81 -4.16
CA THR A 71 4.40 14.50 -4.86
C THR A 71 3.05 14.38 -5.55
N SER A 72 2.99 13.56 -6.62
CA SER A 72 1.73 13.20 -7.31
C SER A 72 1.11 11.91 -6.78
N ASP A 73 1.87 11.13 -6.03
CA ASP A 73 1.43 9.83 -5.52
C ASP A 73 0.59 10.01 -4.26
N THR A 74 -0.70 9.71 -4.35
CA THR A 74 -1.66 9.86 -3.24
C THR A 74 -1.25 9.10 -1.98
N ASN A 75 -0.62 7.93 -2.11
CA ASN A 75 -0.07 7.20 -0.98
C ASN A 75 1.03 8.01 -0.25
N SER A 76 1.93 8.62 -1.00
CA SER A 76 3.00 9.46 -0.45
C SER A 76 2.47 10.76 0.17
N LEU A 77 1.38 11.34 -0.40
CA LEU A 77 0.68 12.49 0.18
C LEU A 77 0.13 12.13 1.56
N PHE A 78 -0.57 11.01 1.70
CA PHE A 78 -1.15 10.59 2.98
C PHE A 78 -0.06 10.22 4.00
N GLN A 79 1.02 9.59 3.56
CA GLN A 79 2.16 9.27 4.44
C GLN A 79 2.83 10.52 5.02
N ALA A 80 2.81 11.63 4.29
CA ALA A 80 3.40 12.88 4.72
C ALA A 80 2.56 13.60 5.79
N VAL A 81 1.22 13.42 5.79
CA VAL A 81 0.30 14.12 6.68
C VAL A 81 -0.30 13.26 7.79
N ILE A 82 -0.37 11.93 7.61
CA ILE A 82 -0.96 10.99 8.58
C ILE A 82 0.16 10.18 9.25
N PRO A 83 0.54 10.44 10.52
CA PRO A 83 1.70 9.80 11.16
C PRO A 83 1.57 8.29 11.35
N SER A 84 0.33 7.79 11.56
CA SER A 84 0.04 6.37 11.71
C SER A 84 -0.05 5.61 10.38
N PHE A 85 0.16 6.31 9.24
CA PHE A 85 0.08 5.77 7.89
C PHE A 85 1.47 5.45 7.35
N SER A 86 1.66 4.28 6.77
CA SER A 86 2.92 3.89 6.15
C SER A 86 2.69 3.13 4.84
N VAL A 87 3.55 3.38 3.86
CA VAL A 87 3.49 2.75 2.54
C VAL A 87 4.75 1.93 2.33
N PRO A 88 4.64 0.61 2.16
CA PRO A 88 5.80 -0.22 1.87
C PRO A 88 6.38 0.15 0.49
N GLN A 89 7.71 0.11 0.39
CA GLN A 89 8.43 0.24 -0.87
C GLN A 89 9.12 -1.09 -1.17
N ALA A 90 8.88 -1.65 -2.35
CA ALA A 90 9.54 -2.86 -2.80
C ALA A 90 10.22 -2.56 -4.15
N ALA A 91 11.53 -2.72 -4.21
CA ALA A 91 12.29 -2.51 -5.43
C ALA A 91 12.07 -3.67 -6.42
N ILE A 92 11.89 -4.89 -5.89
CA ILE A 92 11.61 -6.09 -6.66
C ILE A 92 10.43 -6.82 -6.00
N SER A 93 9.37 -7.03 -6.78
CA SER A 93 8.20 -7.80 -6.32
C SER A 93 7.34 -8.23 -7.50
N THR A 94 6.43 -9.17 -7.27
CA THR A 94 5.43 -9.60 -8.25
C THR A 94 4.18 -8.71 -8.21
N GLY A 95 4.36 -7.39 -8.28
CA GLY A 95 3.28 -6.40 -8.37
C GLY A 95 3.23 -5.36 -7.25
N SER A 96 3.79 -5.65 -6.06
CA SER A 96 3.75 -4.72 -4.91
C SER A 96 4.62 -3.46 -5.08
N SER A 97 5.47 -3.43 -6.10
CA SER A 97 6.17 -2.22 -6.55
C SER A 97 5.26 -1.27 -7.35
N PHE A 98 4.17 -1.78 -7.93
CA PHE A 98 3.19 -1.04 -8.74
C PHE A 98 1.95 -0.67 -7.93
N VAL A 99 1.44 -1.63 -7.15
CA VAL A 99 0.27 -1.48 -6.27
C VAL A 99 0.75 -1.50 -4.83
N ARG A 100 0.67 -0.37 -4.14
CA ARG A 100 1.26 -0.17 -2.81
C ARG A 100 0.19 0.24 -1.79
N PRO A 101 -0.68 -0.69 -1.36
CA PRO A 101 -1.68 -0.34 -0.36
C PRO A 101 -1.04 -0.01 0.99
N PRO A 102 -1.55 1.01 1.69
CA PRO A 102 -0.95 1.53 2.91
C PRO A 102 -1.34 0.73 4.15
N ASN A 103 -0.44 0.72 5.14
CA ASN A 103 -0.72 0.28 6.48
C ASN A 103 -1.18 1.45 7.36
N LEU A 104 -2.23 1.26 8.17
CA LEU A 104 -2.67 2.20 9.19
C LEU A 104 -2.42 1.58 10.58
N ARG A 105 -1.79 2.34 11.51
CA ARG A 105 -1.46 1.87 12.86
C ARG A 105 -0.67 0.56 12.90
N GLY A 106 0.15 0.28 11.86
CA GLY A 106 0.92 -0.95 11.75
C GLY A 106 0.08 -2.23 11.58
N LEU A 107 -1.16 -2.09 11.16
CA LEU A 107 -2.03 -3.20 10.78
C LEU A 107 -2.01 -3.44 9.27
N PRO A 108 -2.34 -4.64 8.77
CA PRO A 108 -2.42 -4.93 7.35
C PRO A 108 -3.32 -3.95 6.58
N PRO A 109 -3.00 -3.63 5.33
CA PRO A 109 -3.76 -2.63 4.56
C PRO A 109 -5.22 -3.01 4.32
N ASP A 110 -5.56 -4.30 4.26
CA ASP A 110 -6.92 -4.82 4.10
C ASP A 110 -7.76 -4.77 5.40
N GLN A 111 -7.17 -4.31 6.52
CA GLN A 111 -7.87 -3.98 7.77
C GLN A 111 -8.22 -2.48 7.88
N THR A 112 -8.00 -1.71 6.82
CA THR A 112 -8.38 -0.31 6.68
C THR A 112 -9.43 -0.16 5.58
N LEU A 113 -10.62 0.32 5.94
CA LEU A 113 -11.67 0.57 4.95
C LEU A 113 -11.41 1.89 4.21
N VAL A 114 -11.53 1.86 2.89
CA VAL A 114 -11.48 3.06 2.04
C VAL A 114 -12.85 3.34 1.44
N LEU A 115 -13.30 4.58 1.58
CA LEU A 115 -14.54 5.10 0.99
C LEU A 115 -14.22 6.24 0.02
N VAL A 116 -15.04 6.39 -1.00
CA VAL A 116 -15.09 7.58 -1.88
C VAL A 116 -16.50 8.13 -1.83
N ASN A 117 -16.67 9.39 -1.47
CA ASN A 117 -17.98 10.01 -1.20
C ASN A 117 -18.88 9.13 -0.31
N SER A 118 -18.28 8.57 0.78
CA SER A 118 -18.94 7.68 1.76
C SER A 118 -19.41 6.32 1.21
N LYS A 119 -19.08 5.94 -0.03
CA LYS A 119 -19.35 4.63 -0.60
C LYS A 119 -18.07 3.80 -0.69
N ARG A 120 -18.18 2.49 -0.39
CA ARG A 120 -17.03 1.56 -0.35
C ARG A 120 -16.29 1.54 -1.69
N ARG A 121 -14.97 1.71 -1.65
CA ARG A 121 -14.09 1.53 -2.80
C ARG A 121 -13.74 0.05 -2.96
N HIS A 122 -13.73 -0.44 -4.21
CA HIS A 122 -13.32 -1.81 -4.52
C HIS A 122 -11.81 -2.03 -4.26
N ARG A 123 -11.43 -3.27 -3.98
CA ARG A 123 -10.03 -3.68 -3.79
C ARG A 123 -9.27 -3.72 -5.10
N SER A 124 -7.94 -3.65 -5.02
CA SER A 124 -7.04 -3.97 -6.12
C SER A 124 -7.07 -5.47 -6.44
N ALA A 125 -6.64 -5.84 -7.64
CA ALA A 125 -6.48 -7.23 -8.03
C ALA A 125 -5.27 -7.91 -7.37
N LEU A 126 -4.32 -7.14 -6.84
CA LEU A 126 -3.10 -7.68 -6.25
C LEU A 126 -3.34 -8.26 -4.87
N VAL A 127 -2.98 -9.54 -4.68
CA VAL A 127 -2.69 -10.13 -3.38
C VAL A 127 -1.19 -10.06 -3.17
N ASN A 128 -0.74 -9.42 -2.09
CA ASN A 128 0.67 -9.13 -1.83
C ASN A 128 1.43 -10.38 -1.36
N VAL A 129 2.18 -11.05 -2.23
CA VAL A 129 2.93 -12.27 -1.89
C VAL A 129 4.41 -12.04 -1.59
N ASP A 130 4.98 -10.90 -2.02
CA ASP A 130 6.42 -10.58 -1.96
C ASP A 130 6.68 -9.21 -1.32
N VAL A 131 6.19 -8.97 -0.12
CA VAL A 131 6.33 -7.68 0.59
C VAL A 131 6.73 -7.86 2.05
N SER A 132 6.87 -6.75 2.75
CA SER A 132 7.13 -6.75 4.19
C SER A 132 6.07 -7.56 4.96
N ALA A 133 6.45 -8.10 6.10
CA ALA A 133 5.63 -8.97 6.94
C ALA A 133 4.23 -8.40 7.27
N LEU A 134 4.08 -7.07 7.30
CA LEU A 134 2.81 -6.41 7.64
C LEU A 134 1.77 -6.46 6.51
N SER A 135 2.21 -6.38 5.26
CA SER A 135 1.31 -6.37 4.09
C SER A 135 1.21 -7.74 3.40
N LEU A 136 1.91 -8.74 3.91
CA LEU A 136 2.00 -10.06 3.29
C LEU A 136 0.63 -10.75 3.27
N LEU A 137 0.24 -11.22 2.08
CA LEU A 137 -1.06 -11.79 1.73
C LEU A 137 -2.27 -10.85 1.90
N SER A 138 -2.06 -9.57 2.12
CA SER A 138 -3.18 -8.61 2.09
C SER A 138 -3.67 -8.32 0.68
N GLN A 139 -4.97 -8.05 0.55
CA GLN A 139 -5.61 -7.55 -0.67
C GLN A 139 -6.43 -6.32 -0.33
N ALA A 140 -5.93 -5.13 -0.66
CA ALA A 140 -6.53 -3.86 -0.27
C ALA A 140 -6.76 -2.91 -1.45
N VAL A 141 -7.35 -1.76 -1.17
CA VAL A 141 -7.60 -0.69 -2.14
C VAL A 141 -6.29 -0.07 -2.61
N ASP A 142 -6.15 0.18 -3.90
CA ASP A 142 -5.05 0.97 -4.46
C ASP A 142 -5.41 2.46 -4.50
N LEU A 143 -4.91 3.21 -3.51
CA LEU A 143 -5.12 4.65 -3.44
C LEU A 143 -4.40 5.43 -4.55
N SER A 144 -3.40 4.84 -5.19
CA SER A 144 -2.66 5.49 -6.27
C SER A 144 -3.53 5.76 -7.51
N GLN A 145 -4.69 5.08 -7.61
CA GLN A 145 -5.63 5.29 -8.70
C GLN A 145 -6.46 6.57 -8.56
N ILE A 146 -6.41 7.24 -7.39
CA ILE A 146 -7.19 8.47 -7.11
C ILE A 146 -6.26 9.68 -7.16
N PRO A 147 -6.37 10.58 -8.16
CA PRO A 147 -5.49 11.75 -8.28
C PRO A 147 -5.84 12.80 -7.23
N ALA A 148 -4.81 13.41 -6.63
CA ALA A 148 -4.99 14.43 -5.59
C ALA A 148 -5.85 15.62 -6.06
N ILE A 149 -5.77 16.00 -7.34
CA ILE A 149 -6.54 17.11 -7.91
C ILE A 149 -8.07 16.89 -7.89
N ALA A 150 -8.52 15.62 -7.82
CA ALA A 150 -9.93 15.28 -7.71
C ALA A 150 -10.46 15.37 -6.27
N ILE A 151 -9.55 15.39 -5.28
CA ILE A 151 -9.89 15.32 -3.86
C ILE A 151 -10.23 16.73 -3.34
N ASP A 152 -11.35 16.83 -2.66
CA ASP A 152 -11.77 18.01 -1.87
C ASP A 152 -11.19 17.94 -0.46
N ARG A 153 -11.45 16.80 0.23
CA ARG A 153 -10.90 16.51 1.54
C ARG A 153 -10.79 15.01 1.80
N VAL A 154 -9.97 14.65 2.77
CA VAL A 154 -9.83 13.30 3.28
C VAL A 154 -10.13 13.29 4.78
N GLU A 155 -11.04 12.42 5.19
CA GLU A 155 -11.35 12.16 6.58
C GLU A 155 -10.75 10.81 6.99
N VAL A 156 -9.96 10.78 8.05
CA VAL A 156 -9.31 9.58 8.58
C VAL A 156 -9.86 9.28 9.97
N LEU A 157 -10.78 8.34 10.04
CA LEU A 157 -11.32 7.83 11.29
C LEU A 157 -10.31 6.84 11.87
N ARG A 158 -9.72 7.18 13.01
CA ARG A 158 -8.74 6.36 13.72
C ARG A 158 -9.39 5.55 14.87
N ASP A 159 -10.42 4.79 14.52
CA ASP A 159 -11.13 3.90 15.45
C ASP A 159 -11.75 2.71 14.71
N GLY A 160 -12.01 1.62 15.46
CA GLY A 160 -12.74 0.48 14.92
C GLY A 160 -14.18 0.86 14.57
N ALA A 161 -14.60 0.59 13.33
CA ALA A 161 -15.89 1.05 12.82
C ALA A 161 -16.68 -0.03 12.07
N SER A 162 -16.38 -1.32 12.32
CA SER A 162 -17.07 -2.43 11.64
C SER A 162 -18.57 -2.49 11.92
N ALA A 163 -19.04 -1.99 13.07
CA ALA A 163 -20.47 -1.90 13.38
C ALA A 163 -21.21 -0.85 12.51
N GLN A 164 -20.50 0.14 11.97
CA GLN A 164 -21.06 1.22 11.14
C GLN A 164 -20.84 0.95 9.64
N TYR A 165 -19.68 0.40 9.24
CA TYR A 165 -19.24 0.29 7.85
C TYR A 165 -18.99 -1.14 7.37
N GLY A 166 -19.09 -2.15 8.25
CA GLY A 166 -18.89 -3.57 7.91
C GLY A 166 -17.42 -4.01 7.97
N SER A 167 -17.12 -5.08 7.26
CA SER A 167 -15.79 -5.68 7.24
C SER A 167 -14.70 -4.69 6.84
N ASP A 168 -13.46 -4.94 7.26
CA ASP A 168 -12.23 -4.23 6.92
C ASP A 168 -11.99 -2.94 7.73
N ALA A 169 -12.98 -2.43 8.49
CA ALA A 169 -12.84 -1.25 9.34
C ALA A 169 -12.31 -1.59 10.76
N ILE A 170 -11.18 -2.32 10.84
CA ILE A 170 -10.51 -2.67 12.12
C ILE A 170 -9.52 -1.58 12.54
N ALA A 171 -8.62 -1.18 11.64
CA ALA A 171 -7.60 -0.16 11.91
C ALA A 171 -8.19 1.25 11.87
N GLY A 172 -9.18 1.46 11.02
CA GLY A 172 -9.86 2.72 10.78
C GLY A 172 -10.57 2.78 9.43
N VAL A 173 -11.02 3.99 9.09
CA VAL A 173 -11.68 4.31 7.82
C VAL A 173 -11.01 5.53 7.20
N ILE A 174 -10.72 5.47 5.90
CA ILE A 174 -10.27 6.61 5.09
C ILE A 174 -11.41 6.95 4.14
N ASN A 175 -12.03 8.12 4.30
CA ASN A 175 -13.09 8.60 3.42
C ASN A 175 -12.59 9.77 2.59
N ILE A 176 -12.62 9.62 1.27
CA ILE A 176 -12.16 10.59 0.29
C ILE A 176 -13.39 11.27 -0.30
N SER A 177 -13.55 12.57 -0.02
CA SER A 177 -14.58 13.41 -0.65
C SER A 177 -14.05 14.01 -1.93
N LEU A 178 -14.80 13.91 -3.02
CA LEU A 178 -14.46 14.46 -4.33
C LEU A 178 -14.96 15.90 -4.46
N LYS A 179 -14.26 16.72 -5.26
CA LYS A 179 -14.65 18.10 -5.57
C LYS A 179 -16.05 18.19 -6.19
N LYS A 180 -16.82 19.22 -5.81
CA LYS A 180 -18.24 19.45 -6.19
C LYS A 180 -18.48 20.78 -6.91
N GLY A 181 -17.47 21.42 -7.45
CA GLY A 181 -17.64 22.72 -8.14
C GLY A 181 -18.48 22.61 -9.42
N ASN A 182 -19.44 23.54 -9.60
CA ASN A 182 -20.20 23.73 -10.86
C ASN A 182 -19.54 24.75 -11.81
N SER A 183 -18.42 25.34 -11.42
CA SER A 183 -17.62 26.30 -12.17
C SER A 183 -16.15 26.21 -11.71
N GLY A 184 -15.33 27.10 -12.22
CA GLY A 184 -13.91 27.16 -11.84
C GLY A 184 -13.05 26.12 -12.58
N PHE A 185 -11.79 26.43 -12.70
CA PHE A 185 -10.76 25.60 -13.33
C PHE A 185 -9.52 25.61 -12.42
N THR A 186 -8.93 24.46 -12.18
CA THR A 186 -7.65 24.32 -11.51
C THR A 186 -6.73 23.47 -12.37
N GLY A 187 -5.53 23.97 -12.64
CA GLY A 187 -4.49 23.23 -13.37
C GLY A 187 -3.18 23.23 -12.58
N GLN A 188 -2.45 22.14 -12.70
CA GLN A 188 -1.14 21.98 -12.07
C GLN A 188 -0.18 21.27 -13.02
N ALA A 189 1.03 21.82 -13.20
CA ALA A 189 2.12 21.15 -13.87
C ALA A 189 3.32 21.08 -12.93
N ARG A 190 3.95 19.90 -12.82
CA ARG A 190 5.11 19.68 -11.95
C ARG A 190 6.21 18.93 -12.69
N TYR A 191 7.46 19.31 -12.41
CA TYR A 191 8.67 18.60 -12.78
C TYR A 191 9.57 18.46 -11.56
N GLY A 192 10.21 17.31 -11.39
CA GLY A 192 11.16 17.07 -10.33
C GLY A 192 12.16 15.96 -10.66
N GLN A 193 13.20 15.86 -9.83
CA GLN A 193 14.29 14.89 -10.01
C GLN A 193 15.02 14.64 -8.69
N TYR A 194 15.53 13.43 -8.51
CA TYR A 194 16.39 13.13 -7.35
C TYR A 194 17.77 13.79 -7.51
N TYR A 195 18.46 14.05 -6.39
CA TYR A 195 19.79 14.67 -6.37
C TYR A 195 20.83 13.89 -7.16
N GLU A 196 20.70 12.55 -7.21
CA GLU A 196 21.55 11.67 -8.02
C GLU A 196 21.34 11.79 -9.54
N GLY A 197 20.39 12.65 -9.98
CA GLY A 197 20.16 12.92 -11.40
C GLY A 197 19.25 11.90 -12.10
N ASP A 198 18.71 10.92 -11.39
CA ASP A 198 17.75 9.93 -11.87
C ASP A 198 16.31 10.21 -11.39
N GLY A 199 15.37 9.31 -11.68
CA GLY A 199 13.99 9.36 -11.17
C GLY A 199 13.24 10.64 -11.55
N LYS A 200 13.42 11.16 -12.77
CA LYS A 200 12.67 12.32 -13.28
C LYS A 200 11.18 12.10 -13.12
N ASP A 201 10.46 13.09 -12.63
CA ASP A 201 9.05 13.01 -12.31
C ASP A 201 8.29 14.15 -13.00
N TYR A 202 7.24 13.80 -13.74
CA TYR A 202 6.39 14.73 -14.48
C TYR A 202 4.94 14.53 -14.06
N GLN A 203 4.22 15.62 -13.87
CA GLN A 203 2.79 15.60 -13.63
C GLN A 203 2.11 16.75 -14.36
N LEU A 204 0.98 16.44 -14.98
CA LEU A 204 -0.01 17.41 -15.46
C LEU A 204 -1.35 17.00 -14.87
N ALA A 205 -1.99 17.88 -14.12
CA ALA A 205 -3.28 17.61 -13.47
C ALA A 205 -4.23 18.79 -13.70
N LEU A 206 -5.46 18.47 -14.03
CA LEU A 206 -6.51 19.44 -14.38
C LEU A 206 -7.81 19.07 -13.66
N ASN A 207 -8.53 20.09 -13.19
CA ASN A 207 -9.88 19.95 -12.64
C ASN A 207 -10.76 21.07 -13.18
N LYS A 208 -11.98 20.76 -13.60
CA LYS A 208 -12.96 21.73 -14.12
C LYS A 208 -14.36 21.39 -13.63
N GLY A 209 -15.03 22.40 -13.08
CA GLY A 209 -16.47 22.37 -12.80
C GLY A 209 -17.29 22.85 -13.98
N PHE A 210 -18.44 22.23 -14.16
CA PHE A 210 -19.45 22.60 -15.15
C PHE A 210 -20.80 22.61 -14.48
N ALA A 211 -21.60 23.64 -14.74
CA ALA A 211 -23.03 23.66 -14.36
C ALA A 211 -23.81 22.65 -15.21
N LEU A 212 -24.72 21.92 -14.60
CA LEU A 212 -25.68 21.04 -15.24
C LEU A 212 -27.06 21.66 -15.06
N GLY A 213 -27.41 22.58 -15.97
CA GLY A 213 -28.53 23.49 -15.76
C GLY A 213 -28.30 24.42 -14.55
N ASP A 214 -29.41 24.91 -13.95
CA ASP A 214 -29.34 25.76 -12.75
C ASP A 214 -29.24 24.95 -11.44
N GLU A 215 -29.55 23.66 -11.50
CA GLU A 215 -29.78 22.79 -10.34
C GLU A 215 -28.73 21.67 -10.19
N GLY A 216 -27.69 21.65 -11.03
CA GLY A 216 -26.73 20.55 -10.99
C GLY A 216 -25.29 20.96 -11.27
N PHE A 217 -24.39 20.00 -11.06
CA PHE A 217 -22.98 20.16 -11.41
C PHE A 217 -22.38 18.88 -11.95
N VAL A 218 -21.34 19.04 -12.75
CA VAL A 218 -20.39 17.98 -13.12
C VAL A 218 -18.99 18.53 -12.93
N ASN A 219 -18.19 17.84 -12.11
CA ASN A 219 -16.80 18.14 -11.87
C ASN A 219 -15.93 17.04 -12.49
N ILE A 220 -14.98 17.41 -13.35
CA ILE A 220 -14.11 16.49 -14.07
C ILE A 220 -12.66 16.77 -13.67
N SER A 221 -11.95 15.71 -13.31
CA SER A 221 -10.52 15.77 -13.01
C SER A 221 -9.75 14.81 -13.92
N ALA A 222 -8.63 15.26 -14.47
CA ALA A 222 -7.74 14.46 -15.29
C ALA A 222 -6.29 14.63 -14.85
N GLU A 223 -5.53 13.55 -14.85
CA GLU A 223 -4.11 13.57 -14.50
C GLU A 223 -3.30 12.66 -15.41
N TYR A 224 -2.16 13.15 -15.85
CA TYR A 224 -1.05 12.37 -16.38
C TYR A 224 0.14 12.50 -15.44
N ALA A 225 0.69 11.36 -14.99
CA ALA A 225 1.87 11.31 -14.14
C ALA A 225 2.86 10.26 -14.66
N LYS A 226 4.16 10.61 -14.68
CA LYS A 226 5.23 9.71 -15.05
C LYS A 226 6.43 9.92 -14.15
N ASN A 227 6.94 8.86 -13.55
CA ASN A 227 8.22 8.87 -12.84
C ASN A 227 9.19 7.85 -13.43
N GLY A 228 10.43 8.23 -13.58
CA GLY A 228 11.52 7.34 -13.95
C GLY A 228 11.95 6.43 -12.79
N ALA A 229 12.66 5.35 -13.13
CA ALA A 229 13.30 4.51 -12.14
C ALA A 229 14.46 5.23 -11.44
N THR A 230 14.76 4.83 -10.20
CA THR A 230 15.99 5.22 -9.51
C THR A 230 16.87 3.99 -9.28
N SER A 231 18.17 4.21 -9.00
CA SER A 231 19.07 3.15 -8.57
C SER A 231 19.95 3.63 -7.43
N ARG A 232 19.83 2.94 -6.28
CA ARG A 232 20.67 3.15 -5.07
C ARG A 232 21.42 1.88 -4.70
N GLY A 233 21.51 0.95 -5.66
CA GLY A 233 22.28 -0.29 -5.53
C GLY A 233 23.75 -0.12 -5.89
N THR A 234 24.49 -1.19 -5.67
CA THR A 234 25.86 -1.38 -6.17
C THR A 234 25.87 -2.45 -7.25
N GLN A 235 27.00 -2.60 -7.93
CA GLN A 235 27.22 -3.79 -8.75
C GLN A 235 27.11 -5.06 -7.90
N ARG A 236 26.56 -6.13 -8.45
CA ARG A 236 26.54 -7.43 -7.79
C ARG A 236 27.94 -8.01 -7.74
N PRO A 237 28.36 -8.64 -6.60
CA PRO A 237 29.71 -9.22 -6.45
C PRO A 237 30.10 -10.14 -7.61
N GLY A 238 29.21 -11.06 -7.99
CA GLY A 238 29.48 -11.99 -9.10
C GLY A 238 29.64 -11.29 -10.45
N ALA A 239 28.83 -10.26 -10.73
CA ALA A 239 28.96 -9.48 -11.97
C ALA A 239 30.22 -8.60 -11.99
N LEU A 240 30.65 -8.09 -10.82
CA LEU A 240 31.92 -7.37 -10.69
C LEU A 240 33.08 -8.30 -10.98
N GLN A 241 33.10 -9.50 -10.39
CA GLN A 241 34.17 -10.48 -10.61
C GLN A 241 34.15 -10.96 -12.08
N LEU A 242 32.99 -11.20 -12.65
CA LEU A 242 32.84 -11.58 -14.06
C LEU A 242 33.47 -10.55 -15.01
N SER A 243 33.23 -9.24 -14.76
CA SER A 243 33.81 -8.16 -15.57
C SER A 243 35.34 -8.08 -15.45
N GLN A 244 35.91 -8.55 -14.33
CA GLN A 244 37.37 -8.58 -14.10
C GLN A 244 38.03 -9.79 -14.75
N GLU A 245 37.40 -10.96 -14.65
CA GLU A 245 37.92 -12.23 -15.19
C GLU A 245 37.69 -12.36 -16.71
N HIS A 246 36.64 -11.68 -17.23
CA HIS A 246 36.20 -11.72 -18.62
C HIS A 246 36.06 -10.30 -19.18
N PRO A 247 37.19 -9.57 -19.38
CA PRO A 247 37.16 -8.17 -19.86
C PRO A 247 36.65 -8.04 -21.29
N GLU A 248 36.59 -9.12 -22.06
CA GLU A 248 35.95 -9.19 -23.38
C GLU A 248 34.42 -9.05 -23.35
N LEU A 249 33.78 -9.25 -22.16
CA LEU A 249 32.34 -9.13 -21.99
C LEU A 249 31.96 -7.69 -21.61
N THR A 250 30.86 -7.22 -22.19
CA THR A 250 30.28 -5.91 -21.82
C THR A 250 29.24 -6.08 -20.71
N ILE A 251 29.69 -6.17 -19.45
CA ILE A 251 28.81 -6.33 -18.29
C ILE A 251 28.28 -4.96 -17.86
N PRO A 252 26.96 -4.72 -17.83
CA PRO A 252 26.39 -3.46 -17.32
C PRO A 252 26.80 -3.19 -15.86
N ASN A 253 26.92 -1.92 -15.48
CA ASN A 253 27.23 -1.53 -14.11
C ASN A 253 26.31 -0.39 -13.65
N PRO A 254 25.36 -0.68 -12.72
CA PRO A 254 25.02 -2.01 -12.19
C PRO A 254 24.24 -2.87 -13.18
N VAL A 255 24.35 -4.19 -13.06
CA VAL A 255 23.54 -5.15 -13.85
C VAL A 255 22.07 -5.14 -13.48
N GLN A 256 21.71 -4.51 -12.35
CA GLN A 256 20.37 -4.49 -11.79
C GLN A 256 20.13 -3.20 -11.01
N HIS A 257 18.96 -2.58 -11.21
CA HIS A 257 18.58 -1.36 -10.51
C HIS A 257 17.84 -1.67 -9.21
N TRP A 258 18.19 -0.97 -8.14
CA TRP A 258 17.57 -1.03 -6.83
C TRP A 258 17.06 0.35 -6.42
N GLY A 259 15.76 0.57 -6.45
CA GLY A 259 15.17 1.86 -6.15
C GLY A 259 13.69 1.95 -6.46
N LYS A 260 13.23 3.16 -6.73
CA LYS A 260 11.85 3.44 -7.14
C LYS A 260 11.60 2.85 -8.53
N THR A 261 10.47 2.17 -8.67
CA THR A 261 10.00 1.60 -9.94
C THR A 261 9.58 2.70 -10.91
N GLU A 262 9.88 2.53 -12.19
CA GLU A 262 9.32 3.38 -13.25
C GLU A 262 7.80 3.16 -13.31
N MET A 263 7.05 4.28 -13.28
CA MET A 263 5.59 4.26 -13.34
C MET A 263 5.10 5.36 -14.29
N GLU A 264 4.07 5.02 -15.06
CA GLU A 264 3.31 5.96 -15.88
C GLU A 264 1.82 5.72 -15.64
N ALA A 265 1.04 6.78 -15.46
CA ALA A 265 -0.38 6.67 -15.17
C ALA A 265 -1.20 7.80 -15.78
N GLN A 266 -2.38 7.47 -16.26
CA GLN A 266 -3.43 8.35 -16.74
C GLN A 266 -4.68 8.12 -15.90
N ARG A 267 -5.27 9.18 -15.35
CA ARG A 267 -6.43 9.08 -14.44
C ARG A 267 -7.49 10.09 -14.85
N LEU A 268 -8.70 9.63 -14.92
CA LEU A 268 -9.89 10.44 -15.15
C LEU A 268 -10.89 10.19 -14.02
N PHE A 269 -11.41 11.27 -13.43
CA PHE A 269 -12.45 11.23 -12.41
C PHE A 269 -13.61 12.15 -12.81
N ILE A 270 -14.80 11.71 -12.47
CA ILE A 270 -16.02 12.49 -12.62
C ILE A 270 -16.80 12.45 -11.31
N ASN A 271 -17.38 13.57 -10.92
CA ASN A 271 -18.29 13.69 -9.79
C ASN A 271 -19.40 14.66 -10.16
N GLY A 272 -20.67 14.26 -9.99
CA GLY A 272 -21.79 15.13 -10.36
C GLY A 272 -23.02 14.83 -9.54
N ALA A 273 -23.89 15.82 -9.50
CA ALA A 273 -25.21 15.71 -8.91
C ALA A 273 -26.19 16.63 -9.64
N PHE A 274 -27.46 16.24 -9.59
CA PHE A 274 -28.58 17.02 -10.10
C PHE A 274 -29.67 17.08 -9.04
N ASP A 275 -29.96 18.29 -8.59
CA ASP A 275 -30.95 18.59 -7.56
C ASP A 275 -32.39 18.46 -8.13
N LEU A 276 -33.26 17.83 -7.39
CA LEU A 276 -34.66 17.59 -7.68
C LEU A 276 -35.55 18.18 -6.57
N GLY A 277 -35.13 19.24 -5.91
CA GLY A 277 -35.78 19.87 -4.78
C GLY A 277 -35.38 19.20 -3.46
N ASP A 278 -36.30 18.43 -2.83
CA ASP A 278 -36.00 17.72 -1.58
C ASP A 278 -35.08 16.48 -1.75
N SER A 279 -34.64 16.23 -2.98
CA SER A 279 -33.79 15.08 -3.31
C SER A 279 -32.81 15.41 -4.43
N GLU A 280 -31.80 14.60 -4.59
CA GLU A 280 -30.83 14.70 -5.68
C GLU A 280 -30.45 13.32 -6.24
N VAL A 281 -30.21 13.26 -7.53
CA VAL A 281 -29.50 12.15 -8.18
C VAL A 281 -28.03 12.52 -8.23
N TYR A 282 -27.17 11.65 -7.72
CA TYR A 282 -25.72 11.85 -7.79
C TYR A 282 -25.02 10.69 -8.50
N PHE A 283 -23.88 11.00 -9.06
CA PHE A 283 -23.01 10.00 -9.67
C PHE A 283 -21.55 10.39 -9.52
N PHE A 284 -20.69 9.39 -9.40
CA PHE A 284 -19.24 9.58 -9.49
C PHE A 284 -18.57 8.33 -10.01
N GLY A 285 -17.38 8.50 -10.58
CA GLY A 285 -16.64 7.38 -11.12
C GLY A 285 -15.25 7.76 -11.58
N ASN A 286 -14.49 6.74 -11.96
CA ASN A 286 -13.16 6.92 -12.53
C ASN A 286 -12.84 5.88 -13.59
N TYR A 287 -11.92 6.24 -14.45
CA TYR A 287 -11.10 5.32 -15.25
C TYR A 287 -9.64 5.69 -15.10
N SER A 288 -8.80 4.70 -14.78
CA SER A 288 -7.36 4.88 -14.70
C SER A 288 -6.63 3.80 -15.47
N HIS A 289 -5.58 4.18 -16.17
CA HIS A 289 -4.64 3.28 -16.82
C HIS A 289 -3.23 3.57 -16.33
N GLY A 290 -2.52 2.54 -15.89
CA GLY A 290 -1.15 2.64 -15.40
C GLY A 290 -0.25 1.56 -15.96
N LYS A 291 1.05 1.86 -16.03
CA LYS A 291 2.09 0.92 -16.39
C LYS A 291 3.28 1.09 -15.45
N GLY A 292 3.73 -0.03 -14.85
CA GLY A 292 4.96 -0.08 -14.06
C GLY A 292 5.99 -1.01 -14.71
N ARG A 293 7.29 -0.72 -14.49
CA ARG A 293 8.41 -1.51 -15.04
C ARG A 293 9.55 -1.56 -14.05
N GLN A 294 10.07 -2.78 -13.76
CA GLN A 294 11.18 -3.01 -12.83
C GLN A 294 12.11 -4.10 -13.31
N ASN A 295 13.34 -4.13 -12.78
CA ASN A 295 14.26 -5.23 -12.97
C ASN A 295 13.94 -6.38 -11.99
N PHE A 296 14.14 -7.63 -12.44
CA PHE A 296 14.33 -8.77 -11.57
C PHE A 296 15.81 -9.02 -11.31
N ASN A 297 16.15 -10.18 -10.76
CA ASN A 297 17.55 -10.52 -10.46
C ASN A 297 18.34 -10.82 -11.74
N TYR A 298 19.60 -10.38 -11.77
CA TYR A 298 20.53 -10.69 -12.87
C TYR A 298 20.85 -12.18 -12.96
N ARG A 299 21.02 -12.67 -14.18
CA ARG A 299 21.42 -14.03 -14.54
C ARG A 299 22.84 -14.02 -15.09
N GLN A 300 23.78 -14.54 -14.28
CA GLN A 300 25.21 -14.61 -14.61
C GLN A 300 25.51 -15.74 -15.60
N PRO A 301 26.20 -15.48 -16.75
CA PRO A 301 26.34 -16.45 -17.83
C PRO A 301 27.49 -17.44 -17.63
N LEU A 302 28.57 -17.05 -16.92
CA LEU A 302 29.79 -17.86 -16.72
C LEU A 302 30.11 -17.98 -15.24
N ASP A 303 30.82 -19.05 -14.88
CA ASP A 303 31.42 -19.21 -13.57
C ASP A 303 32.57 -18.20 -13.38
N THR A 304 32.72 -17.71 -12.15
CA THR A 304 33.90 -16.97 -11.71
C THR A 304 34.54 -17.71 -10.53
N ALA A 305 35.69 -17.25 -10.04
CA ALA A 305 36.42 -17.91 -8.96
C ALA A 305 35.57 -18.13 -7.69
N ASN A 306 34.63 -17.17 -7.39
CA ASN A 306 33.82 -17.21 -6.17
C ASN A 306 32.31 -17.31 -6.43
N PHE A 307 31.85 -17.08 -7.66
CA PHE A 307 30.40 -17.02 -7.98
C PHE A 307 30.13 -17.88 -9.20
N PRO A 308 29.30 -18.92 -9.06
CA PRO A 308 28.93 -19.76 -10.17
C PRO A 308 27.97 -19.03 -11.11
N ARG A 309 27.93 -19.47 -12.37
CA ARG A 309 26.90 -19.07 -13.32
C ARG A 309 25.51 -19.44 -12.82
N THR A 310 24.51 -18.72 -13.27
CA THR A 310 23.12 -19.05 -12.98
C THR A 310 22.77 -20.42 -13.61
N GLY A 311 22.00 -21.25 -12.90
CA GLY A 311 21.77 -22.66 -13.28
C GLY A 311 21.27 -22.89 -14.70
N LEU A 312 20.47 -21.95 -15.28
CA LEU A 312 20.02 -22.05 -16.67
C LEU A 312 21.19 -22.08 -17.68
N PHE A 313 22.31 -21.41 -17.37
CA PHE A 313 23.51 -21.41 -18.20
C PHE A 313 24.39 -22.66 -17.99
N ALA A 314 24.12 -23.44 -16.94
CA ALA A 314 24.80 -24.71 -16.70
C ALA A 314 24.19 -25.85 -17.52
N VAL A 315 22.98 -25.65 -18.09
CA VAL A 315 22.29 -26.65 -18.87
C VAL A 315 22.82 -26.71 -20.31
N THR A 316 23.17 -27.91 -20.75
CA THR A 316 23.49 -28.20 -22.16
C THR A 316 22.30 -28.82 -22.84
N TYR A 317 21.87 -28.26 -23.96
CA TYR A 317 20.75 -28.71 -24.77
C TYR A 317 21.31 -29.51 -25.98
N TYR A 318 21.02 -30.80 -26.02
CA TYR A 318 21.42 -31.68 -27.12
C TYR A 318 20.36 -31.65 -28.20
N LEU A 319 20.73 -31.22 -29.42
CA LEU A 319 19.74 -30.86 -30.44
C LEU A 319 19.32 -32.09 -31.29
N ASN A 320 20.23 -33.03 -31.52
CA ASN A 320 19.90 -34.23 -32.27
C ASN A 320 19.16 -35.24 -31.40
N GLN A 321 18.22 -35.96 -32.04
CA GLN A 321 17.49 -37.06 -31.42
C GLN A 321 17.81 -38.35 -32.17
N LEU A 322 18.11 -39.40 -31.42
CA LEU A 322 18.32 -40.75 -31.93
C LEU A 322 16.99 -41.45 -32.25
N PRO A 323 16.98 -42.53 -33.08
CA PRO A 323 15.75 -43.25 -33.40
C PRO A 323 15.00 -43.81 -32.19
N ASN A 324 15.70 -44.10 -31.08
CA ASN A 324 15.11 -44.57 -29.81
C ASN A 324 14.48 -43.41 -28.95
N GLY A 325 14.53 -42.19 -29.44
CA GLY A 325 13.99 -41.02 -28.75
C GLY A 325 14.96 -40.32 -27.81
N ASN A 326 16.13 -40.91 -27.52
CA ASN A 326 17.19 -40.30 -26.73
C ASN A 326 17.88 -39.14 -27.47
N ARG A 327 18.52 -38.23 -26.75
CA ARG A 327 19.38 -37.18 -27.33
C ARG A 327 20.79 -37.75 -27.59
N ASP A 328 21.37 -37.36 -28.70
CA ASP A 328 22.71 -37.75 -29.10
C ASP A 328 23.77 -36.87 -28.42
N ALA A 329 24.60 -37.45 -27.56
CA ALA A 329 25.68 -36.75 -26.87
C ALA A 329 26.78 -36.22 -27.80
N THR A 330 26.89 -36.77 -29.03
CA THR A 330 27.91 -36.35 -30.01
C THR A 330 27.42 -35.30 -30.98
N GLY A 331 26.11 -35.04 -30.98
CA GLY A 331 25.49 -34.09 -31.90
C GLY A 331 25.71 -32.62 -31.46
N PRO A 332 25.20 -31.67 -32.26
CA PRO A 332 25.26 -30.25 -31.94
C PRO A 332 24.54 -29.95 -30.63
N THR A 333 25.09 -29.02 -29.89
CA THR A 333 24.56 -28.58 -28.61
C THR A 333 24.25 -27.09 -28.63
N PHE A 334 23.38 -26.65 -27.71
CA PHE A 334 23.07 -25.29 -27.46
C PHE A 334 23.26 -24.98 -25.96
N ASN A 335 23.63 -23.76 -25.66
CA ASN A 335 23.63 -23.18 -24.31
C ASN A 335 23.17 -21.73 -24.39
N PHE A 336 22.40 -21.25 -23.41
CA PHE A 336 21.90 -19.88 -23.39
C PHE A 336 22.98 -18.80 -23.35
N ALA A 337 24.24 -19.12 -23.00
CA ALA A 337 25.35 -18.18 -23.10
C ALA A 337 25.62 -17.74 -24.57
N THR A 338 25.17 -18.52 -25.57
CA THR A 338 25.24 -18.11 -26.99
C THR A 338 24.21 -17.00 -27.32
N MET A 339 23.08 -16.98 -26.62
CA MET A 339 22.04 -15.98 -26.79
C MET A 339 22.29 -14.76 -25.90
N PHE A 340 22.81 -14.96 -24.70
CA PHE A 340 23.07 -13.93 -23.68
C PHE A 340 24.51 -14.04 -23.15
N PRO A 341 25.52 -13.68 -23.96
CA PRO A 341 26.94 -13.84 -23.55
C PRO A 341 27.29 -12.96 -22.34
N ASN A 342 26.62 -11.81 -22.17
CA ASN A 342 26.81 -10.90 -21.05
C ASN A 342 25.85 -11.17 -19.86
N GLY A 343 25.11 -12.31 -19.91
CA GLY A 343 23.98 -12.53 -19.01
C GLY A 343 22.79 -11.63 -19.33
N PHE A 344 21.76 -11.67 -18.48
CA PHE A 344 20.57 -10.84 -18.63
C PHE A 344 19.88 -10.55 -17.31
N THR A 345 19.11 -9.47 -17.28
CA THR A 345 18.25 -9.11 -16.14
C THR A 345 16.82 -9.03 -16.64
N PRO A 346 15.95 -10.00 -16.26
CA PRO A 346 14.55 -9.96 -16.68
C PRO A 346 13.86 -8.66 -16.26
N ILE A 347 13.02 -8.15 -17.13
CA ILE A 347 12.23 -6.93 -16.91
C ILE A 347 10.78 -7.33 -16.68
N PHE A 348 10.31 -7.10 -15.46
CA PHE A 348 8.93 -7.37 -15.08
C PHE A 348 8.10 -6.09 -15.23
N SER A 349 6.97 -6.19 -15.93
CA SER A 349 6.06 -5.07 -16.18
C SER A 349 4.63 -5.43 -15.77
N GLY A 350 3.92 -4.46 -15.18
CA GLY A 350 2.51 -4.52 -14.87
C GLY A 350 1.73 -3.44 -15.59
N LYS A 351 0.58 -3.78 -16.21
CA LYS A 351 -0.41 -2.83 -16.70
C LYS A 351 -1.64 -2.90 -15.81
N ILE A 352 -2.04 -1.78 -15.27
CA ILE A 352 -3.15 -1.64 -14.33
C ILE A 352 -4.27 -0.90 -15.03
N ASP A 353 -5.47 -1.47 -15.06
CA ASP A 353 -6.69 -0.80 -15.48
C ASP A 353 -7.66 -0.79 -14.30
N ASP A 354 -8.16 0.39 -13.94
CA ASP A 354 -9.06 0.60 -12.81
C ASP A 354 -10.29 1.39 -13.26
N LEU A 355 -11.46 0.81 -13.03
CA LEU A 355 -12.75 1.40 -13.38
C LEU A 355 -13.69 1.35 -12.18
N ALA A 356 -14.34 2.47 -11.86
CA ALA A 356 -15.43 2.44 -10.90
C ALA A 356 -16.54 3.44 -11.29
N GLY A 357 -17.75 3.11 -10.92
CA GLY A 357 -18.91 3.97 -11.04
C GLY A 357 -19.88 3.75 -9.90
N THR A 358 -20.45 4.83 -9.41
CA THR A 358 -21.54 4.86 -8.43
C THR A 358 -22.64 5.79 -8.93
N VAL A 359 -23.88 5.36 -8.80
CA VAL A 359 -25.06 6.19 -8.99
C VAL A 359 -25.94 6.03 -7.77
N GLY A 360 -26.56 7.13 -7.32
CA GLY A 360 -27.46 7.08 -6.19
C GLY A 360 -28.51 8.18 -6.23
N TYR A 361 -29.51 7.98 -5.38
CA TYR A 361 -30.60 8.90 -5.15
C TYR A 361 -30.73 9.12 -3.65
N ARG A 362 -30.60 10.36 -3.21
CA ARG A 362 -30.71 10.74 -1.79
C ARG A 362 -31.58 11.97 -1.62
N GLY A 363 -32.14 12.11 -0.44
CA GLY A 363 -32.97 13.25 -0.13
C GLY A 363 -33.61 13.19 1.24
N LYS A 364 -34.62 14.07 1.44
CA LYS A 364 -35.44 14.13 2.64
C LYS A 364 -36.88 14.01 2.30
N ARG A 365 -37.65 13.34 3.17
CA ARG A 365 -39.11 13.32 3.11
C ARG A 365 -39.67 13.57 4.54
N GLY A 366 -40.02 14.79 4.82
CA GLY A 366 -40.21 15.25 6.19
C GLY A 366 -38.88 15.15 6.96
N GLU A 367 -38.87 14.46 8.08
CA GLU A 367 -37.68 14.24 8.87
C GLU A 367 -36.84 13.03 8.41
N LEU A 368 -37.38 12.15 7.57
CA LEU A 368 -36.69 10.99 7.06
C LEU A 368 -35.67 11.40 6.00
N THR A 369 -34.38 11.13 6.28
CA THR A 369 -33.30 11.19 5.28
C THR A 369 -33.05 9.80 4.70
N TYR A 370 -32.84 9.72 3.38
CA TYR A 370 -32.58 8.46 2.69
C TYR A 370 -31.44 8.60 1.66
N ASP A 371 -30.70 7.53 1.43
CA ASP A 371 -29.67 7.42 0.38
C ASP A 371 -29.66 5.98 -0.16
N VAL A 372 -30.05 5.80 -1.42
CA VAL A 372 -30.03 4.50 -2.09
C VAL A 372 -29.05 4.58 -3.25
N SER A 373 -28.14 3.61 -3.34
CA SER A 373 -27.09 3.64 -4.36
C SER A 373 -26.70 2.26 -4.88
N ALA A 374 -26.19 2.25 -6.11
CA ALA A 374 -25.55 1.12 -6.75
C ALA A 374 -24.14 1.51 -7.16
N SER A 375 -23.18 0.64 -6.89
CA SER A 375 -21.78 0.84 -7.24
C SER A 375 -21.22 -0.41 -7.93
N TYR A 376 -20.36 -0.19 -8.92
CA TYR A 376 -19.53 -1.20 -9.55
C TYR A 376 -18.10 -0.71 -9.57
N GLY A 377 -17.15 -1.60 -9.26
CA GLY A 377 -15.73 -1.31 -9.38
C GLY A 377 -14.95 -2.53 -9.86
N GLN A 378 -13.93 -2.30 -10.68
CA GLN A 378 -13.04 -3.32 -11.21
C GLN A 378 -11.61 -2.80 -11.24
N ASN A 379 -10.68 -3.62 -10.77
CA ASN A 379 -9.25 -3.42 -10.94
C ASN A 379 -8.66 -4.65 -11.63
N GLN A 380 -7.91 -4.43 -12.70
CA GLN A 380 -7.23 -5.48 -13.47
C GLN A 380 -5.73 -5.21 -13.51
N LEU A 381 -4.93 -6.24 -13.29
CA LEU A 381 -3.48 -6.21 -13.35
C LEU A 381 -3.01 -7.27 -14.34
N ARG A 382 -2.38 -6.85 -15.44
CA ARG A 382 -1.82 -7.73 -16.47
C ARG A 382 -0.30 -7.72 -16.36
N TYR A 383 0.32 -8.90 -16.30
CA TYR A 383 1.76 -9.10 -16.12
C TYR A 383 2.46 -9.46 -17.41
N PHE A 384 3.67 -8.91 -17.59
CA PHE A 384 4.56 -9.19 -18.70
C PHE A 384 5.98 -9.39 -18.17
N LEU A 385 6.75 -10.22 -18.86
CA LEU A 385 8.14 -10.47 -18.52
C LEU A 385 8.97 -10.46 -19.82
N ASP A 386 9.89 -9.53 -19.92
CA ASP A 386 10.76 -9.33 -21.07
C ASP A 386 12.22 -9.66 -20.69
N ASP A 387 13.09 -9.78 -21.70
CA ASP A 387 14.51 -10.09 -21.56
C ASP A 387 14.75 -11.34 -20.69
N THR A 388 14.07 -12.44 -21.03
CA THR A 388 14.17 -13.71 -20.33
C THR A 388 13.89 -14.89 -21.27
N VAL A 389 13.87 -16.10 -20.74
CA VAL A 389 13.60 -17.35 -21.50
C VAL A 389 12.77 -18.32 -20.67
N ASN A 390 12.08 -19.26 -21.34
CA ASN A 390 11.64 -20.51 -20.72
C ASN A 390 12.71 -21.57 -21.02
N PRO A 391 13.51 -22.00 -20.04
CA PRO A 391 14.63 -22.94 -20.28
C PRO A 391 14.18 -24.26 -20.94
N SER A 392 12.97 -24.74 -20.65
CA SER A 392 12.47 -25.98 -21.21
C SER A 392 12.23 -25.96 -22.73
N PHE A 393 12.17 -24.78 -23.37
CA PHE A 393 12.09 -24.61 -24.81
C PHE A 393 13.47 -24.58 -25.49
N GLY A 394 14.56 -24.51 -24.72
CA GLY A 394 15.92 -24.45 -25.28
C GLY A 394 16.10 -23.30 -26.29
N PRO A 395 16.72 -23.57 -27.48
CA PRO A 395 17.02 -22.54 -28.48
C PRO A 395 15.78 -21.90 -29.12
N THR A 396 14.59 -22.50 -28.96
CA THR A 396 13.33 -21.97 -29.52
C THR A 396 12.53 -21.15 -28.51
N SER A 397 13.10 -20.84 -27.33
CA SER A 397 12.42 -20.07 -26.33
C SER A 397 12.14 -18.65 -26.82
N PRO A 398 10.90 -18.13 -26.65
CA PRO A 398 10.67 -16.68 -26.71
C PRO A 398 11.48 -15.95 -25.64
N THR A 399 11.65 -14.63 -25.82
CA THR A 399 12.34 -13.75 -24.86
C THR A 399 11.39 -12.75 -24.20
N SER A 400 10.12 -12.75 -24.58
CA SER A 400 9.06 -11.91 -24.02
C SER A 400 7.80 -12.75 -23.81
N PHE A 401 7.11 -12.55 -22.70
CA PHE A 401 5.98 -13.36 -22.29
C PHE A 401 4.86 -12.47 -21.69
N TYR A 402 3.62 -12.77 -22.05
CA TYR A 402 2.47 -12.37 -21.27
C TYR A 402 2.22 -13.44 -20.19
N LEU A 403 2.32 -13.05 -18.92
CA LEU A 403 2.21 -14.00 -17.80
C LEU A 403 0.77 -14.28 -17.38
N GLY A 404 -0.18 -13.43 -17.80
CA GLY A 404 -1.60 -13.54 -17.45
C GLY A 404 -2.14 -12.31 -16.73
N LYS A 405 -3.37 -12.40 -16.25
CA LYS A 405 -4.06 -11.30 -15.55
C LYS A 405 -4.58 -11.72 -14.19
N LEU A 406 -4.64 -10.76 -13.27
CA LEU A 406 -5.44 -10.78 -12.06
C LEU A 406 -6.54 -9.73 -12.19
N GLN A 407 -7.75 -10.04 -11.76
CA GLN A 407 -8.86 -9.10 -11.81
C GLN A 407 -9.72 -9.25 -10.55
N GLN A 408 -9.97 -8.12 -9.87
CA GLN A 408 -10.94 -7.99 -8.80
C GLN A 408 -12.10 -7.15 -9.28
N SER A 409 -13.34 -7.58 -9.05
CA SER A 409 -14.52 -6.76 -9.28
C SER A 409 -15.51 -6.85 -8.13
N GLU A 410 -16.19 -5.74 -7.85
CA GLU A 410 -17.14 -5.61 -6.75
C GLU A 410 -18.39 -4.89 -7.23
N THR A 411 -19.56 -5.40 -6.85
CA THR A 411 -20.86 -4.76 -7.03
C THR A 411 -21.46 -4.56 -5.65
N ASN A 412 -21.90 -3.34 -5.35
CA ASN A 412 -22.52 -3.01 -4.08
C ASN A 412 -23.87 -2.33 -4.33
N PHE A 413 -24.87 -2.69 -3.52
CA PHE A 413 -26.14 -1.98 -3.40
C PHE A 413 -26.30 -1.58 -1.94
N ASN A 414 -26.57 -0.30 -1.70
CA ASN A 414 -26.73 0.27 -0.36
C ASN A 414 -28.08 0.99 -0.27
N ALA A 415 -28.74 0.84 0.88
CA ALA A 415 -29.90 1.63 1.25
C ALA A 415 -29.71 2.09 2.70
N ASP A 416 -29.54 3.38 2.88
CA ASP A 416 -29.24 4.04 4.15
C ASP A 416 -30.37 4.99 4.50
N PHE A 417 -30.83 4.98 5.74
CA PHE A 417 -31.93 5.82 6.25
C PHE A 417 -31.53 6.44 7.58
N SER A 418 -32.08 7.64 7.89
CA SER A 418 -31.89 8.30 9.17
C SER A 418 -33.14 9.08 9.54
N TYR A 419 -33.54 9.00 10.81
CA TYR A 419 -34.71 9.68 11.35
C TYR A 419 -34.43 10.24 12.75
N PRO A 420 -34.60 11.52 13.01
CA PRO A 420 -34.49 12.10 14.33
C PRO A 420 -35.79 11.85 15.13
N VAL A 421 -35.68 11.44 16.38
CA VAL A 421 -36.79 11.18 17.31
C VAL A 421 -36.67 12.10 18.53
N GLU A 422 -37.67 12.92 18.74
CA GLU A 422 -37.71 13.81 19.92
C GLU A 422 -38.03 13.00 21.19
N LEU A 423 -37.07 12.93 22.11
CA LEU A 423 -37.18 12.22 23.38
C LEU A 423 -37.02 13.17 24.60
N GLY A 424 -36.98 14.48 24.39
CA GLY A 424 -36.71 15.47 25.42
C GLY A 424 -35.28 15.49 25.92
N LEU A 425 -34.33 14.98 25.09
CA LEU A 425 -32.89 15.08 25.33
C LEU A 425 -32.37 16.44 24.84
N ALA A 426 -31.11 16.75 25.05
CA ALA A 426 -30.50 17.99 24.56
C ALA A 426 -30.45 18.06 23.01
N SER A 427 -30.49 16.90 22.34
CA SER A 427 -30.72 16.81 20.90
C SER A 427 -31.69 15.64 20.59
N PRO A 428 -32.39 15.64 19.43
CA PRO A 428 -33.13 14.49 19.00
C PRO A 428 -32.24 13.24 18.94
N LEU A 429 -32.81 12.08 19.31
CA LEU A 429 -32.12 10.79 19.08
C LEU A 429 -32.13 10.53 17.57
N ASN A 430 -30.95 10.55 16.97
CA ASN A 430 -30.79 10.15 15.57
C ASN A 430 -30.76 8.61 15.49
N ILE A 431 -31.75 8.04 14.82
CA ILE A 431 -31.82 6.61 14.51
C ILE A 431 -31.47 6.45 13.04
N ALA A 432 -30.30 5.84 12.77
CA ALA A 432 -29.92 5.49 11.40
C ALA A 432 -29.93 3.96 11.23
N TRP A 433 -30.39 3.49 10.08
CA TRP A 433 -30.38 2.07 9.75
C TRP A 433 -30.15 1.88 8.25
N GLY A 434 -29.78 0.69 7.86
CA GLY A 434 -29.58 0.43 6.43
C GLY A 434 -29.33 -1.04 6.13
N ALA A 435 -29.27 -1.31 4.84
CA ALA A 435 -28.98 -2.60 4.27
C ALA A 435 -27.93 -2.50 3.16
N GLU A 436 -27.12 -3.53 3.05
CA GLU A 436 -26.07 -3.65 2.03
C GLU A 436 -26.11 -5.04 1.39
N TYR A 437 -26.02 -5.08 0.07
CA TYR A 437 -25.66 -6.30 -0.66
C TYR A 437 -24.35 -6.07 -1.38
N ARG A 438 -23.41 -7.02 -1.26
CA ARG A 438 -22.12 -6.97 -1.96
C ARG A 438 -21.83 -8.31 -2.65
N ARG A 439 -21.35 -8.20 -3.88
CA ARG A 439 -20.79 -9.32 -4.64
C ARG A 439 -19.36 -8.99 -5.01
N GLU A 440 -18.44 -9.87 -4.63
CA GLU A 440 -17.01 -9.79 -4.94
C GLU A 440 -16.64 -10.94 -5.87
N THR A 441 -15.83 -10.66 -6.88
CA THR A 441 -15.37 -11.66 -7.84
C THR A 441 -13.88 -11.45 -8.08
N TYR A 442 -13.13 -12.55 -7.97
CA TYR A 442 -11.70 -12.60 -8.26
C TYR A 442 -11.45 -13.58 -9.40
N GLU A 443 -10.71 -13.11 -10.41
CA GLU A 443 -10.41 -13.89 -11.62
C GLU A 443 -8.89 -13.93 -11.84
N VAL A 444 -8.38 -15.12 -12.10
CA VAL A 444 -7.01 -15.34 -12.61
C VAL A 444 -7.15 -15.76 -14.06
N GLY A 445 -6.53 -15.03 -14.98
CA GLY A 445 -6.59 -15.29 -16.41
C GLY A 445 -5.28 -15.86 -16.96
N LEU A 446 -5.41 -16.71 -17.99
CA LEU A 446 -4.32 -17.47 -18.60
C LEU A 446 -3.21 -16.56 -19.17
N GLY A 447 -1.96 -16.98 -18.98
CA GLY A 447 -0.78 -16.45 -19.66
C GLY A 447 -0.50 -17.12 -21.01
N ASP A 448 0.47 -16.60 -21.74
CA ASP A 448 0.98 -17.22 -22.95
C ASP A 448 1.47 -18.63 -22.64
N ARG A 449 1.16 -19.61 -23.51
CA ARG A 449 1.52 -21.01 -23.30
C ARG A 449 3.02 -21.17 -23.00
N ALA A 450 3.87 -20.50 -23.73
CA ALA A 450 5.32 -20.57 -23.53
C ALA A 450 5.78 -20.01 -22.17
N SER A 451 4.95 -19.23 -21.46
CA SER A 451 5.30 -18.68 -20.14
C SER A 451 5.15 -19.68 -18.98
N TRP A 452 4.38 -20.76 -19.16
CA TRP A 452 4.06 -21.73 -18.11
C TRP A 452 4.18 -23.20 -18.53
N ASP A 453 4.13 -23.53 -19.85
CA ASP A 453 4.11 -24.91 -20.33
C ASP A 453 5.53 -25.50 -20.44
N ALA A 454 5.58 -26.84 -20.42
CA ALA A 454 6.78 -27.62 -20.61
C ALA A 454 7.17 -27.64 -22.08
N GLY A 455 8.41 -27.29 -22.38
CA GLY A 455 8.97 -27.39 -23.73
C GLY A 455 9.62 -28.74 -24.02
N PRO A 456 10.12 -28.94 -25.28
CA PRO A 456 10.68 -30.22 -25.74
C PRO A 456 12.00 -30.59 -25.04
N PHE A 457 12.62 -29.70 -24.28
CA PHE A 457 13.86 -29.91 -23.56
C PHE A 457 13.69 -29.99 -22.04
N THR A 458 12.45 -30.12 -21.56
CA THR A 458 12.17 -30.24 -20.10
C THR A 458 12.96 -31.39 -19.48
N ARG A 459 13.00 -32.55 -20.17
CA ARG A 459 13.76 -33.72 -19.75
C ARG A 459 14.44 -34.34 -20.98
N GLN A 460 15.74 -34.34 -21.02
CA GLN A 460 16.55 -34.92 -22.07
C GLN A 460 17.21 -36.19 -21.51
N VAL A 461 16.92 -37.34 -22.08
CA VAL A 461 17.71 -38.56 -21.86
C VAL A 461 18.80 -38.56 -22.91
N VAL A 462 20.02 -38.37 -22.46
CA VAL A 462 21.22 -38.19 -23.31
C VAL A 462 21.97 -39.48 -23.36
N GLU A 463 22.14 -40.04 -24.57
CA GLU A 463 22.91 -41.31 -24.82
C GLU A 463 24.34 -40.99 -25.24
N GLN A 464 25.27 -41.54 -24.49
CA GLN A 464 26.71 -41.41 -24.71
C GLN A 464 27.18 -42.47 -25.70
N PRO A 465 28.33 -42.26 -26.38
CA PRO A 465 29.00 -43.34 -27.12
C PRO A 465 29.22 -44.55 -26.21
N GLY A 466 28.68 -45.72 -26.62
CA GLY A 466 28.72 -46.92 -25.79
C GLY A 466 27.42 -47.26 -25.04
N GLY A 467 26.34 -46.48 -25.25
CA GLY A 467 24.97 -46.76 -24.78
C GLY A 467 24.66 -46.34 -23.34
N ALA A 468 25.61 -45.76 -22.61
CA ALA A 468 25.31 -45.21 -21.31
C ALA A 468 24.41 -43.96 -21.42
N THR A 469 23.43 -43.83 -20.54
CA THR A 469 22.49 -42.69 -20.56
C THR A 469 22.65 -41.80 -19.33
N SER A 470 22.47 -40.49 -19.52
CA SER A 470 22.33 -39.50 -18.48
C SER A 470 21.04 -38.70 -18.65
N VAL A 471 20.55 -38.06 -17.60
CA VAL A 471 19.35 -37.25 -17.66
C VAL A 471 19.68 -35.78 -17.38
N VAL A 472 19.28 -34.89 -18.29
CA VAL A 472 19.38 -33.45 -18.15
C VAL A 472 17.98 -32.89 -17.99
N ILE A 473 17.74 -32.10 -16.95
CA ILE A 473 16.44 -31.49 -16.65
C ILE A 473 16.57 -29.97 -16.78
N SER A 474 15.59 -29.35 -17.42
CA SER A 474 15.46 -27.90 -17.53
C SER A 474 14.21 -27.43 -16.79
N SER A 475 14.30 -26.31 -16.10
CA SER A 475 13.15 -25.69 -15.44
C SER A 475 12.06 -25.30 -16.44
N VAL A 476 10.81 -25.46 -16.03
CA VAL A 476 9.62 -25.15 -16.82
C VAL A 476 9.11 -23.74 -16.45
N GLY A 477 8.60 -23.03 -17.45
CA GLY A 477 8.08 -21.67 -17.29
C GLY A 477 9.13 -20.58 -17.51
N SER A 478 8.67 -19.36 -17.71
CA SER A 478 9.53 -18.19 -17.93
C SER A 478 10.41 -17.91 -16.71
N ASN A 479 11.71 -17.70 -16.94
CA ASN A 479 12.72 -17.56 -15.89
C ASN A 479 12.64 -16.20 -15.22
N GLY A 480 12.21 -16.19 -13.97
CA GLY A 480 11.95 -14.98 -13.16
C GLY A 480 10.57 -15.02 -12.54
N SER A 481 9.55 -15.23 -13.32
CA SER A 481 8.18 -15.46 -12.87
C SER A 481 7.45 -16.32 -13.90
N THR A 482 6.93 -17.46 -13.48
CA THR A 482 6.15 -18.34 -14.33
C THR A 482 4.76 -17.73 -14.61
N GLY A 483 4.28 -17.86 -15.85
CA GLY A 483 2.93 -17.42 -16.21
C GLY A 483 1.83 -18.27 -15.57
N PHE A 484 0.62 -17.74 -15.53
CA PHE A 484 -0.54 -18.46 -15.01
C PHE A 484 -0.98 -19.53 -16.00
N GLY A 485 -0.77 -20.77 -15.63
CA GLY A 485 -1.20 -21.94 -16.38
C GLY A 485 -2.65 -22.36 -16.06
N PRO A 486 -3.22 -23.34 -16.79
CA PRO A 486 -4.62 -23.75 -16.65
C PRO A 486 -5.03 -24.15 -15.23
N GLN A 487 -4.09 -24.67 -14.42
CA GLN A 487 -4.35 -25.09 -13.04
C GLN A 487 -4.57 -23.90 -12.08
N LEU A 488 -4.12 -22.69 -12.46
CA LEU A 488 -4.25 -21.47 -11.65
C LEU A 488 -5.42 -20.60 -12.10
N VAL A 489 -5.92 -20.84 -13.32
CA VAL A 489 -6.98 -20.03 -13.92
C VAL A 489 -8.32 -20.36 -13.30
N GLY A 490 -9.07 -19.34 -12.94
CA GLY A 490 -10.39 -19.56 -12.36
C GLY A 490 -11.10 -18.27 -11.94
N LEU A 491 -12.36 -18.46 -11.59
CA LEU A 491 -13.25 -17.42 -11.12
C LEU A 491 -13.77 -17.78 -9.73
N SER A 492 -13.49 -16.96 -8.74
CA SER A 492 -13.99 -17.09 -7.37
C SER A 492 -14.95 -15.98 -7.06
N THR A 493 -16.14 -16.32 -6.55
CA THR A 493 -17.18 -15.33 -6.23
C THR A 493 -17.64 -15.49 -4.79
N ARG A 494 -17.83 -14.35 -4.10
CA ARG A 494 -18.44 -14.27 -2.77
C ARG A 494 -19.58 -13.27 -2.78
N ARG A 495 -20.63 -13.55 -1.99
CA ARG A 495 -21.74 -12.63 -1.76
C ARG A 495 -21.87 -12.38 -0.27
N SER A 496 -22.26 -11.15 0.09
CA SER A 496 -22.63 -10.82 1.47
C SER A 496 -23.89 -9.96 1.51
N TYR A 497 -24.62 -10.07 2.62
CA TYR A 497 -25.81 -9.28 2.96
C TYR A 497 -25.60 -8.74 4.36
N ALA A 498 -25.87 -7.46 4.56
CA ALA A 498 -25.73 -6.84 5.86
C ALA A 498 -26.93 -5.94 6.17
N GLY A 499 -27.23 -5.84 7.48
CA GLY A 499 -28.13 -4.83 8.03
C GLY A 499 -27.50 -4.20 9.27
N TYR A 500 -27.76 -2.92 9.49
CA TYR A 500 -27.21 -2.19 10.65
C TYR A 500 -28.24 -1.22 11.23
N ILE A 501 -27.99 -0.87 12.50
CA ILE A 501 -28.63 0.24 13.22
C ILE A 501 -27.55 1.03 13.94
N ASP A 502 -27.71 2.35 13.94
CA ASP A 502 -26.81 3.31 14.60
C ASP A 502 -27.66 4.37 15.32
N LEU A 503 -27.39 4.60 16.60
CA LEU A 503 -28.12 5.49 17.49
C LEU A 503 -27.13 6.53 18.04
N GLU A 504 -27.45 7.81 17.93
CA GLU A 504 -26.64 8.90 18.46
C GLU A 504 -27.51 10.05 19.00
N ALA A 505 -27.22 10.49 20.23
CA ALA A 505 -27.89 11.65 20.84
C ALA A 505 -26.95 12.41 21.77
N ASP A 506 -27.20 13.72 21.93
CA ASP A 506 -26.72 14.49 23.06
C ASP A 506 -27.74 14.32 24.21
N ILE A 507 -27.36 13.51 25.21
CA ILE A 507 -28.18 13.23 26.38
C ILE A 507 -28.38 14.48 27.21
N THR A 508 -27.30 15.27 27.35
CA THR A 508 -27.27 16.65 27.89
C THR A 508 -26.40 17.50 26.98
N ASP A 509 -26.38 18.81 27.15
CA ASP A 509 -25.51 19.73 26.41
C ASP A 509 -24.01 19.32 26.47
N ALA A 510 -23.58 18.65 27.56
CA ALA A 510 -22.21 18.23 27.79
C ALA A 510 -21.95 16.76 27.49
N PHE A 511 -22.97 15.93 27.30
CA PHE A 511 -22.82 14.47 27.20
C PHE A 511 -23.45 13.89 25.95
N THR A 512 -22.63 13.40 25.02
CA THR A 512 -23.04 12.68 23.81
C THR A 512 -22.83 11.18 24.00
N LEU A 513 -23.79 10.37 23.56
CA LEU A 513 -23.74 8.90 23.56
C LEU A 513 -24.06 8.38 22.16
N GLY A 514 -23.31 7.35 21.73
CA GLY A 514 -23.55 6.63 20.47
C GLY A 514 -23.50 5.11 20.67
N ALA A 515 -24.34 4.39 19.94
CA ALA A 515 -24.35 2.93 19.91
C ALA A 515 -24.65 2.41 18.50
N ALA A 516 -23.95 1.39 18.03
CA ALA A 516 -24.22 0.77 16.74
C ALA A 516 -24.16 -0.75 16.82
N ALA A 517 -24.96 -1.41 15.97
CA ALA A 517 -24.95 -2.85 15.78
C ALA A 517 -25.08 -3.17 14.29
N ARG A 518 -24.32 -4.16 13.81
CA ARG A 518 -24.36 -4.65 12.42
C ARG A 518 -24.30 -6.18 12.40
N TYR A 519 -25.20 -6.74 11.64
CA TYR A 519 -25.19 -8.16 11.26
C TYR A 519 -24.79 -8.27 9.80
N GLU A 520 -23.92 -9.23 9.48
CA GLU A 520 -23.47 -9.48 8.11
C GLU A 520 -23.31 -10.98 7.89
N HIS A 521 -23.83 -11.47 6.75
CA HIS A 521 -23.75 -12.86 6.33
C HIS A 521 -22.97 -13.01 5.05
N PHE A 522 -22.00 -13.93 5.00
CA PHE A 522 -21.15 -14.22 3.84
C PHE A 522 -21.40 -15.64 3.35
N SER A 523 -21.47 -15.80 2.03
CA SER A 523 -21.67 -17.13 1.41
C SER A 523 -20.53 -18.12 1.66
N SER A 524 -19.34 -17.64 2.07
CA SER A 524 -18.12 -18.46 2.20
C SER A 524 -17.84 -18.94 3.64
N PHE A 525 -18.28 -18.21 4.68
CA PHE A 525 -17.93 -18.55 6.09
C PHE A 525 -19.02 -18.20 7.11
N GLY A 526 -20.26 -17.90 6.66
CA GLY A 526 -21.41 -17.66 7.55
C GLY A 526 -21.50 -16.22 8.07
N SER A 527 -21.96 -16.04 9.29
CA SER A 527 -22.41 -14.74 9.80
C SER A 527 -21.48 -14.18 10.88
N THR A 528 -21.51 -12.84 11.00
CA THR A 528 -20.84 -12.09 12.07
C THR A 528 -21.76 -10.96 12.55
N THR A 529 -21.68 -10.66 13.85
CA THR A 529 -22.36 -9.50 14.45
C THR A 529 -21.33 -8.65 15.16
N ASN A 530 -21.39 -7.35 14.94
CA ASN A 530 -20.47 -6.38 15.50
C ASN A 530 -21.22 -5.28 16.23
N PHE A 531 -20.64 -4.79 17.32
CA PHE A 531 -21.19 -3.76 18.17
C PHE A 531 -20.18 -2.64 18.36
N LYS A 532 -20.68 -1.43 18.60
CA LYS A 532 -19.90 -0.27 18.99
C LYS A 532 -20.69 0.55 20.01
N GLY A 533 -19.99 1.04 21.03
CA GLY A 533 -20.46 2.07 21.93
C GLY A 533 -19.43 3.20 21.96
N SER A 534 -19.88 4.45 21.96
CA SER A 534 -19.03 5.64 22.06
C SER A 534 -19.65 6.70 22.97
N ALA A 535 -18.81 7.44 23.65
CA ALA A 535 -19.23 8.53 24.52
C ALA A 535 -18.27 9.72 24.46
N ARG A 536 -18.79 10.93 24.59
CA ARG A 536 -18.06 12.17 24.74
C ARG A 536 -18.66 13.01 25.86
N TYR A 537 -17.80 13.54 26.72
CA TYR A 537 -18.21 14.40 27.81
C TYR A 537 -17.39 15.68 27.83
N GLU A 538 -18.06 16.82 27.79
CA GLU A 538 -17.47 18.13 27.89
C GLU A 538 -17.26 18.51 29.37
N LEU A 539 -16.00 18.51 29.83
CA LEU A 539 -15.62 18.93 31.15
C LEU A 539 -15.70 20.48 31.28
N SER A 540 -15.44 21.16 30.18
CA SER A 540 -15.58 22.60 30.02
C SER A 540 -15.68 22.93 28.53
N ARG A 541 -15.91 24.19 28.19
CA ARG A 541 -15.90 24.69 26.79
C ARG A 541 -14.57 24.40 26.07
N ALA A 542 -13.47 24.26 26.80
CA ALA A 542 -12.13 24.05 26.25
C ALA A 542 -11.67 22.59 26.34
N ILE A 543 -12.30 21.73 27.12
CA ILE A 543 -11.81 20.38 27.40
C ILE A 543 -12.95 19.40 27.32
N ALA A 544 -12.78 18.36 26.48
CA ALA A 544 -13.65 17.22 26.42
C ALA A 544 -12.86 15.90 26.54
N ILE A 545 -13.48 14.88 27.10
CA ILE A 545 -13.00 13.51 27.06
C ILE A 545 -13.89 12.68 26.14
N ARG A 546 -13.31 11.69 25.48
CA ARG A 546 -14.03 10.80 24.59
C ARG A 546 -13.54 9.37 24.71
N GLY A 547 -14.38 8.42 24.31
CA GLY A 547 -13.99 7.03 24.31
C GLY A 547 -14.94 6.15 23.51
N ALA A 548 -14.41 5.03 23.01
CA ALA A 548 -15.21 4.03 22.30
C ALA A 548 -14.72 2.63 22.59
N ALA A 549 -15.68 1.68 22.55
CA ALA A 549 -15.41 0.26 22.56
C ALA A 549 -16.16 -0.38 21.39
N SER A 550 -15.47 -1.18 20.58
CA SER A 550 -16.08 -1.83 19.43
C SER A 550 -15.55 -3.23 19.18
N THR A 551 -16.35 -4.05 18.54
CA THR A 551 -15.92 -5.28 17.90
C THR A 551 -15.78 -5.05 16.41
N GLY A 552 -14.87 -5.78 15.78
CA GLY A 552 -14.63 -5.70 14.35
C GLY A 552 -14.26 -7.05 13.77
N PHE A 553 -14.27 -7.12 12.44
CA PHE A 553 -13.83 -8.30 11.72
C PHE A 553 -13.26 -7.94 10.34
N HIS A 554 -12.40 -8.81 9.85
CA HIS A 554 -11.95 -8.80 8.46
C HIS A 554 -12.23 -10.17 7.83
N ALA A 555 -12.89 -10.14 6.68
CA ALA A 555 -13.25 -11.33 5.93
C ALA A 555 -12.17 -11.64 4.89
N PRO A 556 -11.52 -12.84 4.91
CA PRO A 556 -10.60 -13.20 3.85
C PRO A 556 -11.23 -12.99 2.47
N SER A 557 -10.57 -12.25 1.59
CA SER A 557 -11.12 -11.97 0.26
C SER A 557 -11.10 -13.21 -0.64
N PRO A 558 -11.87 -13.23 -1.74
CA PRO A 558 -11.77 -14.29 -2.74
C PRO A 558 -10.36 -14.45 -3.33
N GLY A 559 -9.61 -13.34 -3.49
CA GLY A 559 -8.21 -13.38 -3.95
C GLY A 559 -7.29 -14.04 -2.92
N GLN A 560 -7.41 -13.68 -1.63
CA GLN A 560 -6.59 -14.26 -0.58
C GLN A 560 -6.81 -15.77 -0.41
N THR A 561 -8.03 -16.25 -0.56
CA THR A 561 -8.36 -17.67 -0.41
C THR A 561 -7.98 -18.52 -1.62
N ASN A 562 -7.73 -17.90 -2.79
CA ASN A 562 -7.44 -18.57 -4.05
C ASN A 562 -6.09 -18.12 -4.68
N VAL A 563 -5.20 -17.52 -3.89
CA VAL A 563 -3.88 -17.14 -4.37
C VAL A 563 -3.00 -18.38 -4.51
N ASP A 564 -2.49 -18.61 -5.71
CA ASP A 564 -1.45 -19.59 -6.00
C ASP A 564 -0.34 -18.87 -6.77
N ASN A 565 0.89 -18.95 -6.25
CA ASN A 565 2.05 -18.30 -6.83
C ASN A 565 3.31 -19.14 -6.57
N VAL A 566 4.18 -19.23 -7.54
CA VAL A 566 5.51 -19.85 -7.39
C VAL A 566 6.58 -18.82 -7.69
N THR A 567 7.39 -18.52 -6.69
CA THR A 567 8.49 -17.55 -6.79
C THR A 567 9.84 -18.27 -6.82
N LEU A 568 10.73 -17.76 -7.66
CA LEU A 568 12.13 -18.16 -7.70
C LEU A 568 12.98 -17.18 -6.90
N ASN A 569 13.46 -17.59 -5.72
CA ASN A 569 14.28 -16.77 -4.84
C ASN A 569 15.72 -17.29 -4.78
N PHE A 570 16.68 -16.40 -4.91
CA PHE A 570 18.08 -16.70 -4.63
C PHE A 570 18.35 -16.38 -3.16
N VAL A 571 18.65 -17.39 -2.35
CA VAL A 571 19.07 -17.19 -0.96
C VAL A 571 20.57 -16.91 -0.96
N ALA A 572 20.99 -15.93 -0.14
CA ALA A 572 22.40 -15.61 0.04
C ALA A 572 23.21 -16.89 0.38
N GLY A 573 24.27 -17.16 -0.39
CA GLY A 573 25.09 -18.37 -0.27
C GLY A 573 24.57 -19.61 -1.04
N SER A 574 23.41 -19.52 -1.73
CA SER A 574 22.93 -20.59 -2.63
C SER A 574 23.19 -20.23 -4.08
N THR A 575 23.73 -21.16 -4.81
CA THR A 575 23.99 -21.08 -6.26
C THR A 575 22.76 -21.50 -7.09
N THR A 576 21.85 -22.22 -6.46
CA THR A 576 20.61 -22.70 -7.07
C THR A 576 19.43 -21.85 -6.59
N PRO A 577 18.54 -21.41 -7.51
CA PRO A 577 17.32 -20.73 -7.12
C PRO A 577 16.45 -21.68 -6.29
N ILE A 578 15.81 -21.14 -5.24
CA ILE A 578 14.85 -21.86 -4.41
C ILE A 578 13.46 -21.54 -4.92
N GLN A 579 12.74 -22.53 -5.40
CA GLN A 579 11.33 -22.41 -5.74
C GLN A 579 10.48 -22.48 -4.46
N THR A 580 9.75 -21.41 -4.18
CA THR A 580 8.79 -21.35 -3.08
C THR A 580 7.38 -21.23 -3.64
N GLY A 581 6.54 -22.25 -3.39
CA GLY A 581 5.12 -22.21 -3.67
C GLY A 581 4.37 -21.50 -2.53
N THR A 582 3.64 -20.45 -2.86
CA THR A 582 2.63 -19.84 -1.99
C THR A 582 1.27 -20.26 -2.53
N PHE A 583 0.62 -21.18 -1.84
CA PHE A 583 -0.57 -21.83 -2.37
C PHE A 583 -1.82 -21.54 -1.54
N SER A 584 -2.97 -21.60 -2.19
CA SER A 584 -4.28 -21.54 -1.55
C SER A 584 -4.43 -22.65 -0.50
N VAL A 585 -5.28 -22.44 0.48
CA VAL A 585 -5.53 -23.44 1.54
C VAL A 585 -6.18 -24.73 1.03
N THR A 586 -6.73 -24.71 -0.17
CA THR A 586 -7.36 -25.86 -0.84
C THR A 586 -6.40 -26.61 -1.78
N HIS A 587 -5.21 -26.04 -2.04
CA HIS A 587 -4.21 -26.68 -2.89
C HIS A 587 -3.66 -27.96 -2.23
N PRO A 588 -3.47 -29.08 -2.98
CA PRO A 588 -3.02 -30.34 -2.40
C PRO A 588 -1.71 -30.22 -1.60
N ALA A 589 -0.75 -29.42 -2.09
CA ALA A 589 0.49 -29.19 -1.35
C ALA A 589 0.28 -28.46 0.00
N SER A 590 -0.62 -27.50 0.06
CA SER A 590 -0.96 -26.81 1.31
C SER A 590 -1.61 -27.77 2.32
N ILE A 591 -2.56 -28.57 1.86
CA ILE A 591 -3.25 -29.57 2.69
C ILE A 591 -2.25 -30.60 3.24
N TYR A 592 -1.30 -31.06 2.41
CA TYR A 592 -0.24 -31.98 2.81
C TYR A 592 0.61 -31.42 3.95
N PHE A 593 0.93 -30.10 3.92
CA PHE A 593 1.67 -29.41 4.98
C PHE A 593 0.79 -28.87 6.11
N GLY A 594 -0.50 -29.26 6.20
CA GLY A 594 -1.37 -28.98 7.33
C GLY A 594 -2.24 -27.73 7.21
N ALA A 595 -2.47 -27.21 5.98
CA ALA A 595 -3.42 -26.14 5.78
C ALA A 595 -4.84 -26.53 6.15
N VAL A 596 -5.56 -25.61 6.79
CA VAL A 596 -6.99 -25.74 7.12
C VAL A 596 -7.76 -24.53 6.57
N PRO A 597 -9.07 -24.66 6.31
CA PRO A 597 -9.87 -23.53 5.83
C PRO A 597 -9.76 -22.32 6.75
N VAL A 598 -9.50 -21.15 6.16
CA VAL A 598 -9.36 -19.91 6.92
C VAL A 598 -10.70 -19.37 7.42
N LYS A 599 -10.63 -18.66 8.56
CA LYS A 599 -11.75 -18.02 9.25
C LYS A 599 -11.59 -16.50 9.17
N PRO A 600 -12.70 -15.73 9.34
CA PRO A 600 -12.60 -14.29 9.52
C PRO A 600 -11.77 -13.92 10.75
N GLU A 601 -10.90 -12.94 10.61
CA GLU A 601 -10.27 -12.29 11.76
C GLU A 601 -11.31 -11.56 12.59
N LYS A 602 -11.15 -11.54 13.92
CA LYS A 602 -12.04 -10.82 14.82
C LYS A 602 -11.25 -9.89 15.72
N SER A 603 -11.74 -8.67 15.88
CA SER A 603 -11.07 -7.69 16.74
C SER A 603 -11.96 -7.20 17.89
N VAL A 604 -11.29 -6.73 18.93
CA VAL A 604 -11.85 -5.89 20.00
C VAL A 604 -10.98 -4.64 20.08
N ASN A 605 -11.61 -3.50 19.91
CA ASN A 605 -10.97 -2.19 19.88
C ASN A 605 -11.46 -1.38 21.09
N LEU A 606 -10.52 -0.72 21.78
CA LEU A 606 -10.77 0.23 22.86
C LEU A 606 -10.01 1.51 22.53
N THR A 607 -10.69 2.63 22.53
CA THR A 607 -10.12 3.97 22.31
C THR A 607 -10.55 4.91 23.42
N GLY A 608 -9.64 5.76 23.92
CA GLY A 608 -9.95 6.80 24.88
C GLY A 608 -9.06 8.00 24.67
N GLY A 609 -9.61 9.21 24.78
CA GLY A 609 -8.85 10.41 24.45
C GLY A 609 -9.36 11.67 25.12
N ILE A 610 -8.56 12.73 25.00
CA ILE A 610 -8.85 14.08 25.44
C ILE A 610 -8.74 15.04 24.25
N VAL A 611 -9.68 15.97 24.18
CA VAL A 611 -9.72 17.06 23.21
C VAL A 611 -9.60 18.37 23.98
N ILE A 612 -8.66 19.21 23.60
CA ILE A 612 -8.37 20.51 24.23
C ILE A 612 -8.45 21.58 23.14
N THR A 613 -9.44 22.46 23.26
CA THR A 613 -9.72 23.56 22.34
C THR A 613 -9.86 24.88 23.12
N PRO A 614 -8.74 25.47 23.57
CA PRO A 614 -8.79 26.64 24.46
C PRO A 614 -9.27 27.91 23.76
N GLY A 615 -9.56 27.88 22.48
CA GLY A 615 -9.80 29.02 21.61
C GLY A 615 -8.49 29.49 20.94
N SER A 616 -8.52 30.66 20.29
CA SER A 616 -7.33 31.24 19.63
C SER A 616 -6.71 30.36 18.53
N GLY A 617 -7.52 29.52 17.86
CA GLY A 617 -7.06 28.68 16.77
C GLY A 617 -6.16 27.49 17.17
N ILE A 618 -6.10 27.15 18.47
CA ILE A 618 -5.29 26.03 18.98
C ILE A 618 -6.19 24.83 19.26
N ASN A 619 -5.81 23.66 18.73
CA ASN A 619 -6.52 22.39 18.97
C ASN A 619 -5.49 21.29 19.28
N LEU A 620 -5.70 20.57 20.38
CA LEU A 620 -4.90 19.40 20.75
C LEU A 620 -5.80 18.21 21.00
N THR A 621 -5.52 17.10 20.34
CA THR A 621 -6.14 15.81 20.62
C THR A 621 -5.08 14.80 21.02
N VAL A 622 -5.37 14.00 22.06
CA VAL A 622 -4.52 12.89 22.48
C VAL A 622 -5.40 11.66 22.68
N ASP A 623 -5.20 10.63 21.88
CA ASP A 623 -6.02 9.43 21.85
C ASP A 623 -5.17 8.18 22.06
N TYR A 624 -5.48 7.40 23.09
CA TYR A 624 -4.95 6.05 23.31
C TYR A 624 -5.83 5.02 22.58
N TYR A 625 -5.21 3.99 21.98
CA TYR A 625 -5.91 2.88 21.40
C TYR A 625 -5.31 1.53 21.78
N ASN A 626 -6.17 0.49 21.80
CA ASN A 626 -5.80 -0.90 22.04
C ASN A 626 -6.65 -1.81 21.15
N ILE A 627 -6.01 -2.46 20.19
CA ILE A 627 -6.63 -3.31 19.19
C ILE A 627 -6.13 -4.73 19.41
N ARG A 628 -7.03 -5.65 19.79
CA ARG A 628 -6.72 -7.08 19.91
C ARG A 628 -7.36 -7.83 18.75
N ILE A 629 -6.56 -8.55 17.98
CA ILE A 629 -7.03 -9.36 16.86
C ILE A 629 -6.77 -10.82 17.18
N ARG A 630 -7.80 -11.64 17.08
CA ARG A 630 -7.74 -13.11 17.16
C ARG A 630 -8.00 -13.71 15.77
N ASP A 631 -7.55 -14.95 15.59
CA ASP A 631 -7.62 -15.63 14.30
C ASP A 631 -6.98 -14.78 13.17
N ARG A 632 -5.86 -14.10 13.49
CA ARG A 632 -5.20 -13.19 12.55
C ARG A 632 -4.66 -13.96 11.36
N LEU A 633 -4.98 -13.44 10.16
CA LEU A 633 -4.48 -13.97 8.90
C LEU A 633 -3.00 -13.66 8.73
N GLY A 634 -2.29 -14.61 8.20
CA GLY A 634 -0.88 -14.48 7.87
C GLY A 634 -0.41 -15.67 7.06
N LEU A 635 0.80 -15.58 6.57
CA LEU A 635 1.45 -16.65 5.82
C LEU A 635 2.11 -17.61 6.81
N SER A 636 1.97 -18.92 6.61
CA SER A 636 2.73 -19.94 7.34
C SER A 636 4.24 -19.75 7.16
N GLN A 637 5.06 -20.41 7.95
CA GLN A 637 6.48 -20.57 7.59
C GLN A 637 6.60 -21.26 6.21
N ALA A 638 7.75 -21.09 5.58
CA ALA A 638 8.05 -21.78 4.34
C ALA A 638 8.59 -23.19 4.67
N PHE A 639 7.70 -24.20 4.64
CA PHE A 639 8.03 -25.59 4.89
C PHE A 639 9.00 -26.10 3.82
N VAL A 640 10.10 -26.72 4.23
CA VAL A 640 11.07 -27.34 3.32
C VAL A 640 10.49 -28.60 2.73
N VAL A 641 10.55 -28.74 1.41
CA VAL A 641 10.08 -29.91 0.66
C VAL A 641 11.24 -30.92 0.54
N THR A 642 11.13 -32.03 1.24
CA THR A 642 12.13 -33.12 1.17
C THR A 642 11.93 -34.00 -0.07
N ALA A 643 12.85 -34.93 -0.35
CA ALA A 643 12.68 -35.89 -1.46
C ALA A 643 11.45 -36.79 -1.26
N ALA A 644 11.14 -37.16 -0.01
CA ALA A 644 9.95 -37.96 0.30
C ALA A 644 8.66 -37.16 0.07
N ASP A 645 8.67 -35.86 0.44
CA ASP A 645 7.53 -34.97 0.20
C ASP A 645 7.26 -34.79 -1.29
N ARG A 646 8.31 -34.68 -2.13
CA ARG A 646 8.14 -34.59 -3.61
C ARG A 646 7.43 -35.80 -4.18
N VAL A 647 7.79 -36.99 -3.73
CA VAL A 647 7.11 -38.22 -4.15
C VAL A 647 5.62 -38.21 -3.75
N ALA A 648 5.34 -37.80 -2.50
CA ALA A 648 3.98 -37.69 -2.02
C ALA A 648 3.17 -36.62 -2.76
N LEU A 649 3.75 -35.43 -3.02
CA LEU A 649 3.12 -34.33 -3.75
C LEU A 649 2.84 -34.72 -5.21
N THR A 650 3.76 -35.44 -5.85
CA THR A 650 3.55 -35.98 -7.21
C THR A 650 2.38 -36.96 -7.23
N ALA A 651 2.29 -37.86 -6.24
CA ALA A 651 1.17 -38.80 -6.10
C ALA A 651 -0.18 -38.09 -5.87
N LEU A 652 -0.16 -36.89 -5.23
CA LEU A 652 -1.33 -36.01 -5.04
C LEU A 652 -1.65 -35.16 -6.27
N GLY A 653 -0.93 -35.31 -7.39
CA GLY A 653 -1.15 -34.58 -8.62
C GLY A 653 -0.62 -33.15 -8.63
N VAL A 654 0.30 -32.78 -7.72
CA VAL A 654 0.93 -31.46 -7.72
C VAL A 654 1.88 -31.35 -8.91
N THR A 655 1.58 -30.45 -9.82
CA THR A 655 2.40 -30.17 -11.00
C THR A 655 3.75 -29.61 -10.58
N ASN A 656 4.84 -30.09 -11.19
CA ASN A 656 6.22 -29.66 -10.90
C ASN A 656 6.64 -29.86 -9.43
N ALA A 657 6.09 -30.85 -8.72
CA ALA A 657 6.45 -31.17 -7.34
C ALA A 657 7.96 -31.38 -7.15
N ASP A 658 8.64 -31.93 -8.18
CA ASP A 658 10.09 -32.17 -8.17
C ASP A 658 10.91 -30.89 -8.10
N GLU A 659 10.37 -29.76 -8.54
CA GLU A 659 11.06 -28.47 -8.54
C GLU A 659 10.81 -27.66 -7.24
N LEU A 660 9.75 -28.00 -6.48
CA LEU A 660 9.41 -27.31 -5.25
C LEU A 660 10.46 -27.54 -4.16
N ASN A 661 10.99 -26.46 -3.63
CA ASN A 661 11.91 -26.51 -2.49
C ASN A 661 11.20 -26.11 -1.19
N ARG A 662 10.19 -25.25 -1.27
CA ARG A 662 9.41 -24.76 -0.11
C ARG A 662 7.95 -24.60 -0.48
N VAL A 663 7.07 -24.80 0.52
CA VAL A 663 5.63 -24.54 0.45
C VAL A 663 5.20 -23.68 1.61
N GLN A 664 4.34 -22.68 1.36
CA GLN A 664 3.72 -21.84 2.36
C GLN A 664 2.28 -21.53 1.96
N TYR A 665 1.42 -21.20 2.92
CA TYR A 665 -0.01 -20.98 2.71
C TYR A 665 -0.62 -19.99 3.70
N LEU A 666 -1.79 -19.42 3.36
CA LEU A 666 -2.57 -18.55 4.23
C LEU A 666 -3.10 -19.31 5.46
N THR A 667 -3.05 -18.72 6.64
CA THR A 667 -3.48 -19.38 7.89
C THR A 667 -3.97 -18.36 8.92
N ASN A 668 -4.76 -18.81 9.92
CA ASN A 668 -5.18 -18.05 11.11
C ASN A 668 -4.36 -18.42 12.35
N ALA A 669 -3.07 -18.56 12.27
CA ALA A 669 -2.23 -19.22 13.26
C ALA A 669 -1.80 -18.36 14.46
N PHE A 670 -2.27 -17.09 14.60
CA PHE A 670 -1.81 -16.23 15.67
C PHE A 670 -2.78 -15.15 16.12
N LYS A 671 -2.54 -14.59 17.32
CA LYS A 671 -3.24 -13.45 17.89
C LYS A 671 -2.30 -12.30 18.13
N THR A 672 -2.76 -11.08 17.90
CA THR A 672 -1.95 -9.87 18.12
C THR A 672 -2.67 -8.86 19.01
N ARG A 673 -1.86 -8.03 19.65
CA ARG A 673 -2.30 -6.83 20.36
C ARG A 673 -1.48 -5.65 19.84
N THR A 674 -2.17 -4.65 19.26
CA THR A 674 -1.58 -3.37 18.86
C THR A 674 -2.12 -2.30 19.78
N GLN A 675 -1.23 -1.51 20.38
CA GLN A 675 -1.59 -0.41 21.27
C GLN A 675 -0.71 0.79 20.99
N GLY A 676 -1.25 1.99 21.21
CA GLY A 676 -0.50 3.20 20.95
C GLY A 676 -1.20 4.46 21.39
N ILE A 677 -0.54 5.58 21.11
CA ILE A 677 -1.03 6.93 21.38
C ILE A 677 -0.87 7.73 20.09
N ASP A 678 -1.94 8.38 19.68
CA ASP A 678 -1.92 9.40 18.63
C ASP A 678 -2.13 10.77 19.31
N ALA A 679 -1.23 11.73 19.09
CA ALA A 679 -1.38 13.10 19.52
C ALA A 679 -1.29 14.03 18.31
N VAL A 680 -2.23 14.97 18.19
CA VAL A 680 -2.26 15.95 17.09
C VAL A 680 -2.52 17.32 17.70
N LEU A 681 -1.59 18.25 17.48
CA LEU A 681 -1.70 19.68 17.79
C LEU A 681 -1.78 20.45 16.47
N THR A 682 -2.81 21.24 16.31
CA THR A 682 -2.90 22.23 15.23
C THR A 682 -3.05 23.63 15.82
N SER A 683 -2.43 24.61 15.19
CA SER A 683 -2.66 26.01 15.55
C SER A 683 -2.60 26.92 14.32
N VAL A 684 -3.43 27.95 14.33
CA VAL A 684 -3.43 29.05 13.37
C VAL A 684 -3.20 30.34 14.12
N ILE A 685 -2.05 30.96 13.89
CA ILE A 685 -1.63 32.18 14.60
C ILE A 685 -1.48 33.30 13.56
N PRO A 686 -2.51 34.16 13.39
CA PRO A 686 -2.37 35.37 12.61
C PRO A 686 -1.54 36.40 13.41
N THR A 687 -0.67 37.11 12.70
CA THR A 687 0.13 38.21 13.28
C THR A 687 -0.10 39.49 12.48
N ASP A 688 -0.11 40.63 13.13
CA ASP A 688 -0.43 41.94 12.51
C ASP A 688 0.55 42.33 11.38
N SER A 689 1.81 41.91 11.46
CA SER A 689 2.86 42.37 10.53
C SER A 689 3.64 41.22 9.83
N ALA A 690 3.67 40.04 10.43
CA ALA A 690 4.49 38.91 9.93
C ALA A 690 3.69 37.88 9.14
N GLY A 691 2.37 38.05 8.94
CA GLY A 691 1.52 37.09 8.27
C GLY A 691 0.95 36.01 9.21
N THR A 692 0.51 34.88 8.65
CA THR A 692 -0.13 33.79 9.37
C THR A 692 0.79 32.59 9.47
N PHE A 693 0.89 32.02 10.67
CA PHE A 693 1.60 30.75 10.94
C PHE A 693 0.59 29.63 11.19
N ASN A 694 0.68 28.57 10.40
CA ASN A 694 -0.14 27.36 10.55
C ASN A 694 0.78 26.21 10.96
N THR A 695 0.66 25.79 12.22
CA THR A 695 1.47 24.70 12.79
C THR A 695 0.65 23.43 12.87
N SER A 696 1.20 22.33 12.44
CA SER A 696 0.68 20.98 12.67
C SER A 696 1.78 20.09 13.24
N LEU A 697 1.61 19.65 14.48
CA LEU A 697 2.49 18.68 15.13
C LEU A 697 1.70 17.41 15.40
N SER A 698 2.17 16.31 14.87
CA SER A 698 1.54 15.01 15.07
C SER A 698 2.56 13.97 15.54
N LEU A 699 2.17 13.17 16.52
CA LEU A 699 2.94 12.08 17.11
C LEU A 699 2.13 10.80 17.07
N ASN A 700 2.74 9.71 16.61
CA ASN A 700 2.21 8.37 16.73
C ASN A 700 3.22 7.51 17.50
N TYR A 701 2.78 6.95 18.63
CA TYR A 701 3.45 5.82 19.27
C TYR A 701 2.65 4.57 19.00
N ASN A 702 3.28 3.54 18.43
CA ASN A 702 2.63 2.28 18.07
C ASN A 702 3.48 1.08 18.47
N LYS A 703 2.85 0.10 19.11
CA LYS A 703 3.51 -1.15 19.52
C LYS A 703 2.59 -2.34 19.28
N THR A 704 3.02 -3.23 18.41
CA THR A 704 2.35 -4.53 18.16
C THR A 704 3.09 -5.64 18.91
N LYS A 705 2.33 -6.59 19.48
CA LYS A 705 2.82 -7.84 20.06
C LYS A 705 2.02 -9.01 19.53
N VAL A 706 2.72 -10.11 19.22
CA VAL A 706 2.11 -11.43 19.04
C VAL A 706 1.93 -12.04 20.42
N ILE A 707 0.67 -12.22 20.82
CA ILE A 707 0.32 -12.69 22.18
C ILE A 707 0.03 -14.19 22.26
N ASP A 708 -0.20 -14.81 21.09
CA ASP A 708 -0.41 -16.26 20.96
C ASP A 708 -0.11 -16.68 19.52
N ARG A 709 0.50 -17.85 19.32
CA ARG A 709 0.78 -18.42 17.99
C ARG A 709 0.98 -19.93 18.07
N ASP A 710 0.81 -20.60 16.94
CA ASP A 710 1.38 -21.92 16.71
C ASP A 710 2.85 -21.76 16.24
N PRO A 711 3.84 -22.19 17.03
CA PRO A 711 5.26 -22.02 16.68
C PRO A 711 5.71 -22.91 15.50
N VAL A 712 4.97 -23.95 15.15
CA VAL A 712 5.23 -24.82 13.99
C VAL A 712 4.77 -24.12 12.70
N ILE A 713 3.74 -23.28 12.79
CA ILE A 713 3.16 -22.59 11.63
C ILE A 713 3.79 -21.19 11.44
N VAL A 714 4.01 -20.46 12.54
CA VAL A 714 4.53 -19.08 12.51
C VAL A 714 5.92 -19.02 13.14
N SER A 715 6.93 -18.79 12.32
CA SER A 715 8.33 -18.74 12.72
C SER A 715 8.71 -17.53 13.60
N ASN A 716 9.84 -17.61 14.29
CA ASN A 716 10.35 -16.55 15.17
C ASN A 716 10.68 -15.26 14.40
N ASP A 717 11.23 -15.35 13.20
CA ASP A 717 11.55 -14.20 12.35
C ASP A 717 10.28 -13.45 11.93
N ARG A 718 9.17 -14.17 11.63
CA ARG A 718 7.86 -13.54 11.35
C ARG A 718 7.34 -12.76 12.54
N VAL A 719 7.41 -13.35 13.76
CA VAL A 719 7.03 -12.65 14.98
C VAL A 719 7.89 -11.41 15.18
N ALA A 720 9.22 -11.54 15.05
CA ALA A 720 10.15 -10.43 15.22
C ALA A 720 9.84 -9.28 14.23
N ASN A 721 9.56 -9.61 12.98
CA ASN A 721 9.20 -8.62 11.96
C ASN A 721 7.83 -7.97 12.25
N LEU A 722 6.79 -8.73 12.62
CA LEU A 722 5.49 -8.17 13.00
C LEU A 722 5.57 -7.18 14.17
N GLU A 723 6.50 -7.40 15.10
CA GLU A 723 6.64 -6.58 16.31
C GLU A 723 7.60 -5.38 16.14
N LYS A 724 8.56 -5.43 15.17
CA LYS A 724 9.70 -4.52 15.17
C LYS A 724 10.04 -3.89 13.80
N ILE A 725 9.35 -4.28 12.71
CA ILE A 725 9.68 -3.80 11.35
C ILE A 725 9.32 -2.33 11.11
N LEU A 726 8.41 -1.77 11.91
CA LEU A 726 8.08 -0.35 11.88
C LEU A 726 8.69 0.39 13.07
N PRO A 727 9.06 1.67 12.90
CA PRO A 727 9.38 2.57 14.01
C PRO A 727 8.23 2.61 15.01
N GLN A 728 8.55 2.55 16.31
CA GLN A 728 7.51 2.65 17.35
C GLN A 728 7.05 4.10 17.55
N VAL A 729 7.93 5.07 17.32
CA VAL A 729 7.62 6.49 17.41
C VAL A 729 7.81 7.16 16.05
N ARG A 730 6.80 7.92 15.64
CA ARG A 730 6.88 8.83 14.50
C ARG A 730 6.38 10.20 14.94
N VAL A 731 7.11 11.24 14.56
CA VAL A 731 6.71 12.63 14.78
C VAL A 731 6.78 13.36 13.45
N ASN A 732 5.75 14.14 13.16
CA ASN A 732 5.71 15.05 12.01
C ASN A 732 5.41 16.45 12.54
N LEU A 733 6.29 17.40 12.26
CA LEU A 733 6.08 18.82 12.48
C LEU A 733 6.03 19.51 11.13
N THR A 734 4.92 20.14 10.82
CA THR A 734 4.75 20.97 9.63
C THR A 734 4.43 22.37 10.05
N GLU A 735 5.19 23.33 9.57
CA GLU A 735 4.96 24.76 9.73
C GLU A 735 4.70 25.38 8.36
N THR A 736 3.62 26.10 8.21
CA THR A 736 3.30 26.87 7.00
C THR A 736 3.16 28.34 7.38
N TRP A 737 4.07 29.16 6.90
CA TRP A 737 4.01 30.60 7.00
C TRP A 737 3.47 31.21 5.71
N SER A 738 2.55 32.16 5.81
CA SER A 738 1.97 32.87 4.66
C SER A 738 1.93 34.38 4.93
N SER A 739 2.44 35.18 4.00
CA SER A 739 2.44 36.66 4.10
C SER A 739 2.34 37.26 2.68
N GLY A 740 1.24 37.93 2.39
CA GLY A 740 0.95 38.50 1.08
C GLY A 740 0.99 37.40 -0.02
N PRO A 741 1.81 37.59 -1.08
CA PRO A 741 1.94 36.61 -2.14
C PRO A 741 2.84 35.41 -1.80
N PHE A 742 3.56 35.46 -0.69
CA PHE A 742 4.54 34.42 -0.28
C PHE A 742 3.93 33.38 0.65
N SER A 743 4.29 32.12 0.45
CA SER A 743 4.06 31.05 1.40
C SER A 743 5.29 30.15 1.49
N LEU A 744 5.67 29.77 2.71
CA LEU A 744 6.77 28.87 3.01
C LEU A 744 6.25 27.70 3.83
N LEU A 745 6.49 26.48 3.38
CA LEU A 745 6.25 25.25 4.15
C LEU A 745 7.59 24.63 4.54
N ALA A 746 7.74 24.37 5.83
CA ALA A 746 8.85 23.58 6.38
C ALA A 746 8.27 22.37 7.11
N ARG A 747 8.82 21.18 6.86
CA ARG A 747 8.41 19.94 7.53
C ARG A 747 9.62 19.20 8.06
N VAL A 748 9.45 18.63 9.25
CA VAL A 748 10.43 17.74 9.87
C VAL A 748 9.73 16.44 10.27
N ASN A 749 10.23 15.32 9.76
CA ASN A 749 9.77 13.97 10.08
C ASN A 749 10.85 13.27 10.92
N TYR A 750 10.47 12.78 12.10
CA TYR A 750 11.29 11.89 12.92
C TYR A 750 10.76 10.46 12.81
N TYR A 751 11.65 9.53 12.54
CA TYR A 751 11.41 8.09 12.52
C TYR A 751 12.33 7.42 13.54
N ASP A 752 11.74 6.73 14.53
CA ASP A 752 12.51 5.96 15.52
C ASP A 752 13.18 4.73 14.85
N LYS A 753 14.06 4.08 15.60
CA LYS A 753 14.71 2.84 15.17
C LYS A 753 13.71 1.71 14.91
N PHE A 754 14.06 0.82 13.99
CA PHE A 754 13.30 -0.38 13.68
C PHE A 754 14.25 -1.57 13.43
N THR A 755 13.74 -2.79 13.55
CA THR A 755 14.57 -4.01 13.39
C THR A 755 13.94 -4.91 12.34
N VAL A 756 14.77 -5.41 11.42
CA VAL A 756 14.35 -6.40 10.42
C VAL A 756 15.13 -7.68 10.63
N THR A 757 14.41 -8.80 10.63
CA THR A 757 14.97 -10.14 10.78
C THR A 757 14.78 -10.91 9.47
N SER A 758 15.86 -11.46 8.93
CA SER A 758 15.79 -12.30 7.72
C SER A 758 15.23 -13.70 8.04
N SER A 759 14.83 -14.44 7.01
CA SER A 759 14.37 -15.84 7.14
C SER A 759 15.48 -16.79 7.67
N THR A 760 16.75 -16.38 7.67
CA THR A 760 17.86 -17.10 8.27
C THR A 760 18.07 -16.76 9.75
N GLY A 761 17.24 -15.84 10.31
CA GLY A 761 17.37 -15.37 11.69
C GLY A 761 18.34 -14.19 11.88
N ALA A 762 19.08 -13.77 10.87
CA ALA A 762 19.95 -12.60 10.96
C ALA A 762 19.12 -11.33 11.16
N ALA A 763 19.35 -10.61 12.23
CA ALA A 763 18.61 -9.40 12.59
C ALA A 763 19.54 -8.17 12.55
N GLN A 764 19.01 -7.04 12.04
CA GLN A 764 19.68 -5.75 12.10
C GLN A 764 18.71 -4.69 12.57
N THR A 765 19.18 -3.85 13.49
CA THR A 765 18.47 -2.64 13.91
C THR A 765 19.00 -1.45 13.13
N PHE A 766 18.10 -0.77 12.45
CA PHE A 766 18.35 0.48 11.73
C PHE A 766 18.08 1.65 12.67
N GLY A 767 19.01 2.61 12.74
CA GLY A 767 18.95 3.75 13.65
C GLY A 767 17.83 4.74 13.31
N TYR A 768 17.53 5.61 14.27
CA TYR A 768 16.57 6.71 14.03
C TYR A 768 17.06 7.66 12.91
N LYS A 769 16.10 8.29 12.22
CA LYS A 769 16.39 9.28 11.18
C LYS A 769 15.46 10.49 11.31
N VAL A 770 16.00 11.64 10.90
CA VAL A 770 15.26 12.89 10.72
C VAL A 770 15.32 13.25 9.25
N VAL A 771 14.16 13.54 8.67
CA VAL A 771 14.01 13.94 7.27
C VAL A 771 13.30 15.29 7.25
N ALA A 772 13.86 16.26 6.54
CA ALA A 772 13.32 17.61 6.43
C ALA A 772 12.91 17.92 4.98
N ASP A 773 11.79 18.60 4.81
CA ASP A 773 11.27 19.07 3.53
C ASP A 773 11.08 20.59 3.59
N LEU A 774 11.20 21.26 2.44
CA LEU A 774 11.00 22.70 2.31
C LEU A 774 10.32 23.03 0.99
N GLU A 775 9.27 23.88 0.99
CA GLU A 775 8.64 24.41 -0.22
C GLU A 775 8.39 25.92 -0.06
N GLY A 776 8.83 26.71 -1.04
CA GLY A 776 8.46 28.10 -1.20
C GLY A 776 7.47 28.27 -2.34
N THR A 777 6.41 29.04 -2.14
CA THR A 777 5.40 29.39 -3.16
C THR A 777 5.27 30.90 -3.30
N TYR A 778 5.23 31.38 -4.53
CA TYR A 778 4.94 32.77 -4.86
C TYR A 778 3.69 32.85 -5.76
N ARG A 779 2.70 33.63 -5.36
CA ARG A 779 1.51 33.97 -6.15
C ARG A 779 1.78 35.24 -6.95
N PHE A 780 1.98 35.09 -8.26
CA PHE A 780 2.19 36.22 -9.16
C PHE A 780 0.89 37.02 -9.38
N THR A 781 -0.22 36.30 -9.41
CA THR A 781 -1.58 36.85 -9.50
C THR A 781 -2.49 35.95 -8.68
N ASP A 782 -3.75 36.32 -8.51
CA ASP A 782 -4.77 35.45 -7.86
C ASP A 782 -4.96 34.14 -8.62
N ASN A 783 -4.63 34.13 -9.92
CA ASN A 783 -4.84 32.99 -10.82
C ASN A 783 -3.58 32.15 -11.08
N PHE A 784 -2.36 32.65 -10.79
CA PHE A 784 -1.11 31.97 -11.15
C PHE A 784 -0.12 31.95 -9.99
N SER A 785 0.37 30.74 -9.68
CA SER A 785 1.39 30.52 -8.65
C SER A 785 2.53 29.64 -9.17
N LEU A 786 3.71 29.85 -8.59
CA LEU A 786 4.89 29.00 -8.81
C LEU A 786 5.45 28.56 -7.46
N SER A 787 5.65 27.25 -7.30
CA SER A 787 6.31 26.68 -6.13
C SER A 787 7.61 26.02 -6.52
N ALA A 788 8.61 26.12 -5.64
CA ALA A 788 9.84 25.34 -5.73
C ALA A 788 10.07 24.67 -4.38
N GLY A 789 10.39 23.39 -4.38
CA GLY A 789 10.52 22.63 -3.16
C GLY A 789 11.56 21.53 -3.22
N VAL A 790 11.92 21.05 -2.03
CA VAL A 790 12.83 19.94 -1.83
C VAL A 790 12.25 19.01 -0.77
N GLN A 791 12.16 17.75 -1.10
CA GLN A 791 11.88 16.66 -0.15
C GLN A 791 13.22 16.04 0.27
N ASN A 792 13.33 15.67 1.55
CA ASN A 792 14.56 15.12 2.10
C ASN A 792 15.76 16.06 1.82
N LEU A 793 15.64 17.31 2.27
CA LEU A 793 16.59 18.41 2.03
C LEU A 793 18.04 18.05 2.29
N PHE A 794 18.30 17.22 3.29
CA PHE A 794 19.65 16.85 3.74
C PHE A 794 20.14 15.53 3.13
N ASP A 795 19.45 15.01 2.12
CA ASP A 795 19.82 13.75 1.42
C ASP A 795 20.01 12.56 2.39
N THR A 796 19.11 12.44 3.36
CA THR A 796 19.16 11.41 4.41
C THR A 796 18.82 10.04 3.83
N TYR A 797 19.69 9.06 4.09
CA TYR A 797 19.46 7.64 3.76
C TYR A 797 19.27 6.81 5.04
N PRO A 798 18.56 5.66 4.97
CA PRO A 798 18.60 4.68 6.05
C PRO A 798 20.03 4.12 6.23
N ASP A 799 20.27 3.42 7.33
CA ASP A 799 21.52 2.69 7.49
C ASP A 799 21.64 1.61 6.40
N LYS A 800 22.87 1.28 6.00
CA LYS A 800 23.11 0.20 5.03
C LYS A 800 22.72 -1.15 5.63
N ASP A 801 22.14 -2.01 4.79
CA ASP A 801 21.85 -3.40 5.16
C ASP A 801 23.14 -4.24 5.13
N LEU A 802 23.56 -4.66 6.30
CA LEU A 802 24.81 -5.42 6.48
C LEU A 802 24.58 -6.93 6.58
N ARG A 803 23.32 -7.40 6.51
CA ARG A 803 22.99 -8.82 6.73
C ARG A 803 23.38 -9.74 5.57
N SER A 804 23.63 -9.18 4.39
CA SER A 804 23.97 -9.93 3.17
C SER A 804 25.23 -9.44 2.48
N ILE A 805 26.19 -8.88 3.22
CA ILE A 805 27.47 -8.43 2.66
C ILE A 805 28.30 -9.66 2.29
N ASP A 806 28.77 -9.68 1.05
CA ASP A 806 29.74 -10.67 0.59
C ASP A 806 31.13 -10.39 1.19
N PRO A 807 31.75 -11.38 1.87
CA PRO A 807 32.98 -11.16 2.59
C PRO A 807 34.20 -10.90 1.66
N ASN A 808 34.14 -11.33 0.41
CA ASN A 808 35.27 -11.21 -0.53
C ASN A 808 35.30 -9.84 -1.19
N THR A 809 34.10 -9.27 -1.46
CA THR A 809 33.98 -8.01 -2.19
C THR A 809 33.58 -6.84 -1.30
N GLY A 810 33.06 -7.10 -0.09
CA GLY A 810 32.51 -6.08 0.79
C GLY A 810 31.23 -5.42 0.26
N LEU A 811 30.64 -5.96 -0.81
CA LEU A 811 29.41 -5.47 -1.44
C LEU A 811 28.20 -6.31 -0.99
N PRO A 812 26.97 -5.74 -1.03
CA PRO A 812 25.75 -6.53 -0.85
C PRO A 812 25.64 -7.64 -1.88
N GLY A 813 25.39 -8.87 -1.46
CA GLY A 813 25.37 -10.05 -2.33
C GLY A 813 24.39 -9.97 -3.50
N ASN A 814 23.28 -9.26 -3.30
CA ASN A 814 22.28 -8.99 -4.38
C ASN A 814 22.45 -7.58 -4.99
N GLY A 815 23.35 -6.74 -4.51
CA GLY A 815 23.56 -5.37 -4.94
C GLY A 815 22.66 -4.33 -4.25
N ASN A 816 21.71 -4.71 -3.40
CA ASN A 816 20.86 -3.76 -2.66
C ASN A 816 21.58 -3.26 -1.40
N GLN A 817 21.84 -1.96 -1.32
CA GLN A 817 22.53 -1.36 -0.17
C GLN A 817 21.61 -1.05 1.01
N TYR A 818 20.31 -0.90 0.75
CA TYR A 818 19.34 -0.40 1.73
C TYR A 818 18.16 -1.36 1.88
N ILE A 819 17.47 -1.26 3.00
CA ILE A 819 16.31 -2.11 3.27
C ILE A 819 15.04 -1.53 2.65
N ASP A 820 14.28 -2.35 1.95
CA ASP A 820 13.01 -1.98 1.29
C ASP A 820 11.92 -1.55 2.29
N SER A 821 11.99 -2.03 3.52
CA SER A 821 11.06 -1.66 4.60
C SER A 821 11.37 -0.32 5.29
N SER A 822 12.30 0.48 4.76
CA SER A 822 12.56 1.83 5.29
C SER A 822 11.27 2.68 5.31
N PRO A 823 10.89 3.28 6.45
CA PRO A 823 9.64 4.00 6.59
C PRO A 823 9.57 5.31 5.80
N PHE A 824 10.70 5.82 5.31
CA PHE A 824 10.80 7.03 4.48
C PHE A 824 11.45 6.76 3.10
N GLY A 825 11.62 5.48 2.74
CA GLY A 825 12.32 5.07 1.52
C GLY A 825 13.84 5.20 1.61
N TYR A 826 14.52 5.10 0.46
CA TYR A 826 15.98 5.14 0.37
C TYR A 826 16.47 5.78 -0.94
N ASN A 827 15.64 6.69 -1.53
CA ASN A 827 15.98 7.31 -2.82
C ASN A 827 16.77 8.63 -2.68
N GLY A 828 16.94 9.15 -1.46
CA GLY A 828 17.66 10.40 -1.21
C GLY A 828 16.80 11.66 -1.41
N GLY A 829 17.47 12.81 -1.56
CA GLY A 829 16.86 14.12 -1.75
C GLY A 829 16.20 14.26 -3.12
N PHE A 830 15.05 14.96 -3.17
CA PHE A 830 14.27 15.20 -4.39
C PHE A 830 13.86 16.66 -4.49
N TRP A 831 14.20 17.34 -5.58
CA TRP A 831 13.77 18.70 -5.85
C TRP A 831 12.67 18.74 -6.91
N TYR A 832 11.82 19.76 -6.85
CA TYR A 832 10.75 19.96 -7.82
C TYR A 832 10.38 21.42 -8.01
N VAL A 833 9.76 21.71 -9.15
CA VAL A 833 9.08 22.96 -9.46
C VAL A 833 7.66 22.64 -9.86
N ARG A 834 6.70 23.43 -9.40
CA ARG A 834 5.28 23.28 -9.67
C ARG A 834 4.64 24.62 -10.03
N ALA A 835 4.02 24.67 -11.20
CA ALA A 835 3.18 25.79 -11.63
C ALA A 835 1.71 25.44 -11.35
N GLY A 836 0.96 26.36 -10.78
CA GLY A 836 -0.47 26.24 -10.50
C GLY A 836 -1.27 27.38 -11.14
N VAL A 837 -2.43 27.02 -11.71
CA VAL A 837 -3.40 28.00 -12.25
C VAL A 837 -4.77 27.74 -11.65
N LYS A 838 -5.54 28.79 -11.35
CA LYS A 838 -6.90 28.71 -10.79
C LYS A 838 -7.76 29.86 -11.35
N PHE A 839 -8.90 29.53 -11.96
CA PHE A 839 -9.84 30.47 -12.56
C PHE A 839 -11.26 30.26 -12.07
#